data_0b4776327f893ea34d14fbf9deac8d6d
#
_entry.id   0b4776327f893ea34d14fbf9deac8d6d
#
_cell.length_a   1.000
_cell.length_b   1.000
_cell.length_c   1.000
_cell.angle_alpha   90.00
_cell.angle_beta   90.00
_cell.angle_gamma   90.00
#
_symmetry.space_group_name_H-M   'P 1'
#
loop_
_entity.id
_entity.type
_entity.pdbx_description
1 polymer ?
#
loop_
_entity_poly.entity_id
_entity_poly.type
_entity_poly.pdbx_seq_one_letter_code
_entity_poly.pdbx_strand_id
1 'polypeptide(L)'
;KDDGNTFPGASAPFGLIQVSPIGEHYAGWRYDDPKIRGFGHSFLSGAGCWEQGGQVSVLPVTGSIGPGGDFNTDDAKSFDHKRYASSYTHDGEVGQAGYYKVRLTNYGGIDAEATARTRAAAERYTFAADATTGHVLVNLGQANERHSVIGSVVDVVGDRAVEGKLVTKSFCGGHQYTTWFRIEFDRPFKAFGTWGEGGGLPGARHGMEGELKPSGAWLSFDLAKGRAVTAVSAISHVDAEGARANLRSDGMQGDRLLGFDQMRQLAQQQWRKELAAVRVQGGSTDDRTVLYTALYHALLQPLTGSDADGRYRGYDDAIHRADGWTYYEYFSLWDTYRAQNQWLALTKPEVARDIGRTLLAIEAQGGWLPRWGYANFDTNIMTGDPVTPFLVDLWRFGALAGREGEAYTALRRNAFEVPPMNSRHEGRSGNPSYLANGYVQYDRAFPSKGMDVDPHHGGSATLEYALADCALAQMADGLGHAADAGVLRERGRNWHKVWDPSVRDEEGDFNGFPRPRMEDGAWYLPADGTYSPRSHHGFHEGTAWQYQWLAQQDVPGLVQAMHGREQAARRLDTFFAYDALVKSPLTAARKEWVVGPYSYYNQYRYNPNNEPDLHAPWMYTLIGQPWKTATVVRAAQQLFTNAPNGVTGNDDLGTMSAWYLFSALGLYPAVPGSGEFLLHTPRFARAEIDLGQGKTLTLKAPGADGRQLQYVQNVQVDGRAHAPVWLDWAQLQRGGTISFALGSTAPENGWGTQAEALPASFCATPGAVLE
;
A
#
# COMPACT_ATOMS: atom_id res chain seq x y z
N LYS A 1 -8.12 -13.64 -8.43
CA LYS A 1 -8.19 -12.69 -7.33
C LYS A 1 -7.06 -12.97 -6.36
N ASP A 2 -6.18 -12.00 -6.14
CA ASP A 2 -5.29 -12.02 -4.97
C ASP A 2 -6.13 -11.79 -3.71
N ASP A 3 -5.61 -12.24 -2.60
CA ASP A 3 -6.32 -12.21 -1.32
C ASP A 3 -5.90 -10.97 -0.49
N GLY A 4 -5.62 -9.85 -1.16
CA GLY A 4 -5.16 -8.59 -0.58
C GLY A 4 -3.68 -8.58 -0.20
N ASN A 5 -3.04 -9.74 -0.10
CA ASN A 5 -1.66 -9.94 0.40
C ASN A 5 -1.39 -9.25 1.76
N THR A 6 -2.44 -9.09 2.55
CA THR A 6 -2.34 -8.54 3.91
C THR A 6 -1.96 -9.63 4.90
N PHE A 7 -1.14 -9.29 5.89
CA PHE A 7 -0.78 -10.22 6.95
C PHE A 7 -1.81 -10.19 8.10
N PRO A 8 -2.11 -11.34 8.75
CA PRO A 8 -3.12 -11.42 9.81
C PRO A 8 -2.60 -11.04 11.19
N GLY A 9 -1.30 -10.92 11.36
CA GLY A 9 -0.65 -10.75 12.64
C GLY A 9 -0.85 -9.40 13.31
N ALA A 10 -0.26 -9.22 14.45
CA ALA A 10 -0.38 -8.01 15.25
C ALA A 10 0.54 -6.91 14.74
N SER A 11 0.01 -5.70 14.65
CA SER A 11 0.74 -4.47 14.36
C SER A 11 0.13 -3.30 15.12
N ALA A 12 0.89 -2.24 15.34
CA ALA A 12 0.36 -0.93 15.71
C ALA A 12 0.05 -0.10 14.45
N PRO A 13 -0.73 0.99 14.55
CA PRO A 13 -0.82 1.97 13.47
C PRO A 13 0.58 2.48 13.11
N PHE A 14 0.93 2.37 11.82
CA PHE A 14 2.26 2.75 11.31
C PHE A 14 3.44 2.14 12.10
N GLY A 15 3.26 0.94 12.63
CA GLY A 15 4.25 0.31 13.53
C GLY A 15 5.54 -0.05 12.83
N LEU A 16 6.69 0.17 13.47
CA LEU A 16 7.99 -0.30 13.01
C LEU A 16 8.05 -1.84 12.99
N ILE A 17 7.42 -2.49 13.96
CA ILE A 17 7.43 -3.94 14.14
C ILE A 17 6.03 -4.52 13.96
N GLN A 18 5.94 -5.66 13.28
CA GLN A 18 4.75 -6.49 13.14
C GLN A 18 5.10 -7.92 13.55
N VAL A 19 4.19 -8.64 14.16
CA VAL A 19 4.36 -10.07 14.41
C VAL A 19 3.27 -10.85 13.71
N SER A 20 3.66 -11.64 12.71
CA SER A 20 2.71 -12.37 11.89
C SER A 20 3.24 -13.75 11.50
N PRO A 21 2.33 -14.75 11.30
CA PRO A 21 2.76 -16.05 10.81
C PRO A 21 3.39 -15.94 9.42
N ILE A 22 4.39 -16.78 9.18
CA ILE A 22 5.02 -17.01 7.87
C ILE A 22 4.46 -18.32 7.33
N GLY A 23 3.78 -18.25 6.20
CA GLY A 23 3.22 -19.41 5.50
C GLY A 23 4.07 -19.87 4.32
N GLU A 24 3.43 -20.44 3.32
CA GLU A 24 4.07 -20.90 2.08
C GLU A 24 3.86 -19.94 0.90
N HIS A 25 2.94 -18.99 1.04
CA HIS A 25 2.64 -18.02 0.01
C HIS A 25 3.79 -17.03 -0.21
N TYR A 26 4.00 -16.61 -1.46
CA TYR A 26 5.12 -15.72 -1.84
C TYR A 26 5.13 -14.37 -1.12
N ALA A 27 3.95 -13.85 -0.77
CA ALA A 27 3.81 -12.60 0.00
C ALA A 27 3.89 -12.80 1.54
N GLY A 28 4.30 -13.99 1.99
CA GLY A 28 4.56 -14.32 3.38
C GLY A 28 3.49 -15.15 4.05
N TRP A 29 2.23 -14.95 3.72
CA TRP A 29 1.11 -15.67 4.33
C TRP A 29 -0.13 -15.64 3.44
N ARG A 30 -0.88 -16.72 3.51
CA ARG A 30 -2.19 -16.85 2.93
C ARG A 30 -3.10 -17.66 3.86
N TYR A 31 -4.38 -17.35 3.89
CA TYR A 31 -5.33 -18.06 4.77
C TYR A 31 -5.34 -19.57 4.56
N ASP A 32 -5.22 -20.04 3.32
CA ASP A 32 -5.20 -21.47 2.96
C ASP A 32 -3.82 -22.12 3.09
N ASP A 33 -2.79 -21.43 3.58
CA ASP A 33 -1.47 -22.03 3.78
C ASP A 33 -1.58 -23.18 4.80
N PRO A 34 -1.02 -24.38 4.50
CA PRO A 34 -1.22 -25.55 5.35
C PRO A 34 -0.38 -25.53 6.63
N LYS A 35 0.66 -24.70 6.66
CA LYS A 35 1.65 -24.67 7.77
C LYS A 35 2.12 -23.26 8.08
N ILE A 36 2.47 -23.07 9.35
CA ILE A 36 3.20 -21.91 9.84
C ILE A 36 4.66 -22.32 10.07
N ARG A 37 5.57 -21.59 9.41
CA ARG A 37 7.04 -21.80 9.51
C ARG A 37 7.68 -21.06 10.67
N GLY A 38 6.99 -20.06 11.20
CA GLY A 38 7.38 -19.20 12.29
C GLY A 38 6.56 -17.93 12.32
N PHE A 39 6.85 -17.08 13.29
CA PHE A 39 6.29 -15.73 13.39
C PHE A 39 7.42 -14.74 13.10
N GLY A 40 7.31 -14.01 12.00
CA GLY A 40 8.28 -12.99 11.60
C GLY A 40 7.95 -11.64 12.23
N HIS A 41 8.95 -10.75 12.28
CA HIS A 41 8.86 -9.45 12.96
C HIS A 41 8.84 -8.25 12.01
N SER A 42 8.69 -8.47 10.72
CA SER A 42 8.62 -7.41 9.72
C SER A 42 7.77 -7.88 8.54
N PHE A 43 6.76 -7.10 8.15
CA PHE A 43 5.88 -7.37 7.02
C PHE A 43 5.45 -6.10 6.33
N LEU A 44 5.16 -6.20 5.02
CA LEU A 44 4.41 -5.20 4.27
C LEU A 44 2.97 -5.67 4.10
N SER A 45 2.03 -4.76 4.19
CA SER A 45 0.62 -5.06 4.00
C SER A 45 0.22 -4.83 2.55
N GLY A 46 -0.09 -5.91 1.84
CA GLY A 46 -0.65 -5.84 0.51
C GLY A 46 0.35 -5.75 -0.63
N ALA A 47 1.65 -5.73 -0.37
CA ALA A 47 2.62 -5.68 -1.45
C ALA A 47 2.67 -7.00 -2.24
N GLY A 48 2.76 -6.92 -3.55
CA GLY A 48 2.84 -8.07 -4.45
C GLY A 48 4.24 -8.64 -4.66
N CYS A 49 5.23 -8.12 -3.95
CA CYS A 49 6.62 -8.51 -4.09
C CYS A 49 6.96 -9.78 -3.28
N TRP A 50 7.81 -10.62 -3.83
CA TRP A 50 8.35 -11.79 -3.14
C TRP A 50 9.40 -11.41 -2.09
N GLU A 51 9.64 -12.29 -1.10
CA GLU A 51 10.72 -12.16 -0.12
C GLU A 51 10.61 -10.91 0.78
N GLN A 52 9.44 -10.32 0.86
CA GLN A 52 9.21 -9.15 1.69
C GLN A 52 8.88 -9.54 3.13
N GLY A 53 9.72 -9.13 4.05
CA GLY A 53 9.47 -9.36 5.46
C GLY A 53 9.74 -10.78 5.94
N GLY A 54 9.20 -11.10 7.12
CA GLY A 54 9.41 -12.38 7.79
C GLY A 54 10.77 -12.52 8.46
N GLN A 55 11.52 -11.44 8.62
CA GLN A 55 12.81 -11.45 9.34
C GLN A 55 12.62 -11.77 10.80
N VAL A 56 13.66 -12.37 11.41
CA VAL A 56 13.68 -12.78 12.82
C VAL A 56 12.50 -13.72 13.12
N SER A 57 12.47 -14.87 12.42
CA SER A 57 11.39 -15.83 12.57
C SER A 57 11.49 -16.63 13.87
N VAL A 58 10.41 -16.64 14.65
CA VAL A 58 10.35 -17.34 15.94
C VAL A 58 9.29 -18.43 15.89
N LEU A 59 9.61 -19.65 16.36
CA LEU A 59 8.63 -20.73 16.50
C LEU A 59 8.80 -21.48 17.82
N PRO A 60 7.70 -21.67 18.59
CA PRO A 60 7.71 -22.54 19.76
C PRO A 60 7.60 -24.01 19.33
N VAL A 61 8.39 -24.89 19.95
CA VAL A 61 8.39 -26.33 19.67
C VAL A 61 8.61 -27.14 20.96
N THR A 62 8.28 -28.41 20.92
CA THR A 62 8.67 -29.42 21.92
C THR A 62 9.46 -30.53 21.23
N GLY A 63 10.08 -31.40 22.02
CA GLY A 63 10.90 -32.51 21.53
C GLY A 63 12.31 -32.47 22.13
N SER A 64 13.16 -33.36 21.69
CA SER A 64 14.56 -33.44 22.12
C SER A 64 15.48 -32.64 21.22
N ILE A 65 16.37 -31.83 21.83
CA ILE A 65 17.44 -31.14 21.09
C ILE A 65 18.77 -31.78 21.46
N GLY A 66 19.50 -32.33 20.51
CA GLY A 66 20.78 -32.99 20.72
C GLY A 66 21.10 -33.96 19.57
N PRO A 67 22.26 -34.67 19.66
CA PRO A 67 22.63 -35.70 18.69
C PRO A 67 21.53 -36.76 18.55
N GLY A 68 21.03 -36.97 17.32
CA GLY A 68 19.97 -37.95 17.07
C GLY A 68 18.58 -37.57 17.62
N GLY A 69 18.41 -36.39 18.18
CA GLY A 69 17.12 -35.89 18.67
C GLY A 69 16.14 -35.45 17.60
N ASP A 70 14.95 -35.04 18.01
CA ASP A 70 13.94 -34.48 17.11
C ASP A 70 14.49 -33.25 16.37
N PHE A 71 15.28 -32.44 17.07
CA PHE A 71 16.15 -31.42 16.52
C PHE A 71 17.60 -31.89 16.64
N ASN A 72 18.04 -32.64 15.62
CA ASN A 72 19.34 -33.25 15.62
C ASN A 72 20.44 -32.20 15.41
N THR A 73 21.29 -32.01 16.44
CA THR A 73 22.39 -31.04 16.38
C THR A 73 23.51 -31.43 15.42
N ASP A 74 23.58 -32.69 14.98
CA ASP A 74 24.54 -33.15 13.97
C ASP A 74 24.04 -32.92 12.52
N ASP A 75 22.82 -32.42 12.34
CA ASP A 75 22.21 -32.13 11.02
C ASP A 75 21.61 -30.72 10.98
N ALA A 76 22.29 -29.80 10.32
CA ALA A 76 21.80 -28.43 10.11
C ALA A 76 20.40 -28.35 9.49
N LYS A 77 20.00 -29.36 8.70
CA LYS A 77 18.66 -29.42 8.10
C LYS A 77 17.54 -29.60 9.14
N SER A 78 17.85 -30.05 10.36
CA SER A 78 16.87 -30.14 11.45
C SER A 78 16.33 -28.78 11.84
N PHE A 79 17.09 -27.72 11.57
CA PHE A 79 16.74 -26.32 11.87
C PHE A 79 16.26 -25.55 10.65
N ASP A 80 15.92 -26.24 9.55
CA ASP A 80 15.24 -25.64 8.39
C ASP A 80 13.77 -25.39 8.72
N HIS A 81 13.30 -24.14 8.50
CA HIS A 81 11.94 -23.74 8.86
C HIS A 81 10.86 -24.55 8.09
N LYS A 82 11.15 -25.07 6.93
CA LYS A 82 10.24 -25.95 6.18
C LYS A 82 10.08 -27.32 6.86
N ARG A 83 11.13 -27.80 7.54
CA ARG A 83 11.10 -29.12 8.24
C ARG A 83 10.38 -29.03 9.59
N TYR A 84 10.62 -27.99 10.36
CA TYR A 84 9.97 -27.84 11.66
C TYR A 84 8.63 -27.09 11.63
N ALA A 85 8.19 -26.62 10.46
CA ALA A 85 6.91 -25.93 10.31
C ALA A 85 5.75 -26.73 10.95
N SER A 86 4.87 -26.03 11.67
CA SER A 86 3.70 -26.64 12.28
C SER A 86 2.47 -26.47 11.41
N SER A 87 1.68 -27.54 11.31
CA SER A 87 0.28 -27.42 10.92
C SER A 87 -0.47 -26.62 11.98
N TYR A 88 -1.60 -26.01 11.61
CA TYR A 88 -2.41 -25.20 12.52
C TYR A 88 -3.89 -25.37 12.19
N THR A 89 -4.75 -24.81 13.02
CA THR A 89 -6.19 -24.80 12.81
C THR A 89 -6.76 -23.40 12.90
N HIS A 90 -7.75 -23.11 12.09
CA HIS A 90 -8.53 -21.89 12.19
C HIS A 90 -9.55 -21.91 13.33
N ASP A 91 -9.75 -23.09 13.97
CA ASP A 91 -10.61 -23.20 15.15
C ASP A 91 -10.01 -22.39 16.31
N GLY A 92 -10.70 -21.31 16.68
CA GLY A 92 -10.23 -20.40 17.72
C GLY A 92 -9.11 -19.44 17.29
N GLU A 93 -8.78 -19.38 15.97
CA GLU A 93 -7.92 -18.33 15.44
C GLU A 93 -8.59 -16.96 15.60
N VAL A 94 -7.81 -15.97 15.98
CA VAL A 94 -8.27 -14.59 16.18
C VAL A 94 -7.31 -13.63 15.50
N GLY A 95 -7.83 -12.82 14.56
CA GLY A 95 -7.15 -11.67 13.99
C GLY A 95 -7.92 -10.39 14.34
N GLN A 96 -7.36 -9.56 15.22
CA GLN A 96 -7.94 -8.30 15.67
C GLN A 96 -6.90 -7.19 15.61
N ALA A 97 -7.32 -5.95 15.49
CA ALA A 97 -6.41 -4.82 15.58
C ALA A 97 -5.54 -4.89 16.86
N GLY A 98 -4.23 -5.05 16.67
CA GLY A 98 -3.25 -5.19 17.75
C GLY A 98 -3.18 -6.55 18.45
N TYR A 99 -3.84 -7.57 17.92
CA TYR A 99 -3.80 -8.91 18.52
C TYR A 99 -4.03 -10.02 17.50
N TYR A 100 -3.21 -11.07 17.59
CA TYR A 100 -3.35 -12.30 16.82
C TYR A 100 -3.24 -13.52 17.74
N LYS A 101 -3.98 -14.58 17.44
CA LYS A 101 -3.90 -15.88 18.12
C LYS A 101 -4.15 -17.01 17.13
N VAL A 102 -3.36 -18.08 17.25
CA VAL A 102 -3.55 -19.31 16.49
C VAL A 102 -3.11 -20.53 17.34
N ARG A 103 -3.68 -21.69 17.04
CA ARG A 103 -3.25 -22.96 17.63
C ARG A 103 -2.41 -23.75 16.64
N LEU A 104 -1.13 -23.92 16.96
CA LEU A 104 -0.24 -24.84 16.29
C LEU A 104 -0.58 -26.26 16.72
N THR A 105 -0.76 -27.20 15.77
CA THR A 105 -1.24 -28.55 16.08
C THR A 105 -0.12 -29.59 16.25
N ASN A 106 1.07 -29.30 15.75
CA ASN A 106 2.26 -30.10 16.01
C ASN A 106 2.77 -29.84 17.45
N TYR A 107 3.75 -30.59 17.89
CA TYR A 107 4.46 -30.39 19.17
C TYR A 107 3.53 -30.48 20.40
N GLY A 108 2.51 -31.36 20.36
CA GLY A 108 1.54 -31.53 21.44
C GLY A 108 0.45 -30.48 21.49
N GLY A 109 0.44 -29.54 20.55
CA GLY A 109 -0.48 -28.40 20.50
C GLY A 109 -0.01 -27.22 21.34
N ILE A 110 0.27 -26.10 20.65
CA ILE A 110 0.77 -24.88 21.28
C ILE A 110 -0.13 -23.72 20.86
N ASP A 111 -0.67 -22.98 21.84
CA ASP A 111 -1.36 -21.72 21.56
C ASP A 111 -0.31 -20.62 21.43
N ALA A 112 -0.26 -19.98 20.27
CA ALA A 112 0.60 -18.85 19.99
C ALA A 112 -0.25 -17.56 19.89
N GLU A 113 0.15 -16.55 20.65
CA GLU A 113 -0.50 -15.24 20.70
C GLU A 113 0.52 -14.14 20.41
N ALA A 114 0.11 -13.09 19.71
CA ALA A 114 0.96 -11.94 19.44
C ALA A 114 0.20 -10.62 19.67
N THR A 115 0.93 -9.60 20.12
CA THR A 115 0.47 -8.22 20.21
C THR A 115 1.62 -7.28 19.92
N ALA A 116 1.32 -6.08 19.37
CA ALA A 116 2.38 -5.14 19.00
C ALA A 116 2.00 -3.71 19.33
N ARG A 117 2.99 -2.96 19.78
CA ARG A 117 3.03 -1.49 19.85
C ARG A 117 3.91 -0.96 18.74
N THR A 118 4.14 0.35 18.68
CA THR A 118 4.84 0.98 17.57
C THR A 118 6.26 0.40 17.35
N ARG A 119 7.03 0.14 18.41
CA ARG A 119 8.45 -0.26 18.33
C ARG A 119 8.79 -1.56 19.04
N ALA A 120 7.83 -2.16 19.75
CA ALA A 120 8.02 -3.45 20.41
C ALA A 120 6.78 -4.31 20.28
N ALA A 121 6.98 -5.62 20.24
CA ALA A 121 5.92 -6.61 20.19
C ALA A 121 6.08 -7.64 21.32
N ALA A 122 5.01 -8.33 21.67
CA ALA A 122 5.06 -9.46 22.58
C ALA A 122 4.40 -10.68 21.97
N GLU A 123 5.00 -11.84 22.22
CA GLU A 123 4.49 -13.14 21.86
C GLU A 123 4.33 -13.98 23.12
N ARG A 124 3.24 -14.72 23.23
CA ARG A 124 3.01 -15.67 24.32
C ARG A 124 2.74 -17.05 23.75
N TYR A 125 3.53 -18.03 24.20
CA TYR A 125 3.42 -19.43 23.79
C TYR A 125 2.96 -20.26 24.96
N THR A 126 1.77 -20.86 24.87
CA THR A 126 1.22 -21.74 25.88
C THR A 126 1.34 -23.19 25.44
N PHE A 127 2.22 -23.92 26.05
CA PHE A 127 2.52 -25.33 25.74
C PHE A 127 1.46 -26.29 26.33
N ALA A 128 1.43 -27.53 25.82
CA ALA A 128 0.53 -28.58 26.30
C ALA A 128 0.74 -28.89 27.77
N ALA A 129 -0.30 -29.45 28.44
CA ALA A 129 -0.30 -29.67 29.89
C ALA A 129 0.74 -30.71 30.33
N ASP A 130 1.07 -31.66 29.46
CA ASP A 130 2.03 -32.74 29.72
C ASP A 130 3.48 -32.38 29.28
N ALA A 131 3.67 -31.25 28.63
CA ALA A 131 5.01 -30.82 28.25
C ALA A 131 5.82 -30.35 29.47
N THR A 132 7.00 -30.93 29.67
CA THR A 132 7.93 -30.58 30.74
C THR A 132 9.00 -29.59 30.32
N THR A 133 9.27 -29.54 29.01
CA THR A 133 10.25 -28.64 28.39
C THR A 133 9.63 -28.07 27.11
N GLY A 134 9.70 -26.77 26.98
CA GLY A 134 9.39 -26.07 25.75
C GLY A 134 10.62 -25.39 25.17
N HIS A 135 10.71 -25.29 23.88
CA HIS A 135 11.78 -24.59 23.18
C HIS A 135 11.22 -23.46 22.35
N VAL A 136 11.99 -22.40 22.24
CA VAL A 136 11.73 -21.31 21.29
C VAL A 136 12.91 -21.26 20.31
N LEU A 137 12.61 -21.48 19.03
CA LEU A 137 13.59 -21.37 17.94
C LEU A 137 13.57 -19.95 17.40
N VAL A 138 14.72 -19.29 17.30
CA VAL A 138 14.91 -17.99 16.66
C VAL A 138 15.73 -18.20 15.40
N ASN A 139 15.08 -18.17 14.25
CA ASN A 139 15.70 -18.43 12.94
C ASN A 139 16.09 -17.12 12.26
N LEU A 140 17.35 -16.97 11.90
CA LEU A 140 17.90 -15.80 11.24
C LEU A 140 18.36 -16.10 9.79
N GLY A 141 18.56 -17.36 9.47
CA GLY A 141 19.00 -17.77 8.13
C GLY A 141 17.88 -17.77 7.08
N GLN A 142 16.64 -17.63 7.51
CA GLN A 142 15.46 -17.73 6.67
C GLN A 142 14.45 -16.65 7.06
N ALA A 143 13.82 -16.06 6.04
CA ALA A 143 12.74 -15.09 6.19
C ALA A 143 11.48 -15.65 5.53
N ASN A 144 10.89 -14.97 4.57
CA ASN A 144 9.75 -15.42 3.80
C ASN A 144 10.10 -16.55 2.81
N GLU A 145 9.19 -16.97 1.94
CA GLU A 145 9.27 -18.15 1.03
C GLU A 145 10.56 -18.20 0.21
N ARG A 146 10.97 -17.09 -0.34
CA ARG A 146 12.24 -16.92 -1.06
C ARG A 146 13.17 -16.08 -0.21
N HIS A 147 13.74 -16.64 0.81
CA HIS A 147 14.60 -15.87 1.71
C HIS A 147 15.84 -15.33 0.99
N SER A 148 16.19 -14.12 1.35
CA SER A 148 17.29 -13.36 0.76
C SER A 148 18.31 -12.93 1.82
N VAL A 149 18.44 -13.72 2.90
CA VAL A 149 19.39 -13.43 3.98
C VAL A 149 20.81 -13.68 3.48
N ILE A 150 21.65 -12.67 3.52
CA ILE A 150 23.04 -12.71 3.04
C ILE A 150 24.07 -12.69 4.16
N GLY A 151 23.62 -12.54 5.39
CA GLY A 151 24.47 -12.65 6.57
C GLY A 151 23.66 -12.49 7.85
N SER A 152 24.11 -13.14 8.91
CA SER A 152 23.45 -13.06 10.22
C SER A 152 24.44 -13.19 11.36
N VAL A 153 24.10 -12.58 12.49
CA VAL A 153 24.79 -12.73 13.77
C VAL A 153 23.75 -12.92 14.85
N VAL A 154 23.96 -13.88 15.76
CA VAL A 154 23.14 -14.10 16.93
C VAL A 154 23.99 -14.20 18.18
N ASP A 155 23.57 -13.52 19.24
CA ASP A 155 24.18 -13.53 20.56
C ASP A 155 23.14 -13.89 21.64
N VAL A 156 23.42 -14.92 22.41
CA VAL A 156 22.66 -15.28 23.62
C VAL A 156 23.19 -14.49 24.79
N VAL A 157 22.39 -13.58 25.33
CA VAL A 157 22.78 -12.61 26.36
C VAL A 157 22.17 -12.97 27.69
N GLY A 158 23.02 -13.24 28.71
CA GLY A 158 22.55 -13.68 30.02
C GLY A 158 21.83 -15.02 29.96
N ASP A 159 20.70 -15.10 30.65
CA ASP A 159 19.83 -16.27 30.72
C ASP A 159 18.39 -15.97 30.25
N ARG A 160 18.15 -14.76 29.69
CA ARG A 160 16.80 -14.29 29.32
C ARG A 160 16.72 -13.61 27.98
N ALA A 161 17.82 -13.42 27.26
CA ALA A 161 17.77 -12.60 26.05
C ALA A 161 18.58 -13.18 24.90
N VAL A 162 18.13 -12.82 23.69
CA VAL A 162 18.83 -13.03 22.43
C VAL A 162 18.82 -11.72 21.67
N GLU A 163 19.95 -11.35 21.10
CA GLU A 163 20.04 -10.21 20.19
C GLU A 163 20.94 -10.52 18.98
N GLY A 164 20.91 -9.67 18.00
CA GLY A 164 21.75 -9.85 16.82
C GLY A 164 21.31 -9.00 15.64
N LYS A 165 21.68 -9.46 14.48
CA LYS A 165 21.30 -8.82 13.22
C LYS A 165 21.20 -9.82 12.09
N LEU A 166 20.43 -9.47 11.07
CA LEU A 166 20.47 -10.09 9.76
C LEU A 166 20.56 -9.02 8.68
N VAL A 167 21.33 -9.33 7.66
CA VAL A 167 21.43 -8.54 6.45
C VAL A 167 20.60 -9.22 5.38
N THR A 168 19.61 -8.52 4.87
CA THR A 168 18.66 -9.04 3.90
C THR A 168 18.84 -8.30 2.58
N LYS A 169 18.79 -9.02 1.49
CA LYS A 169 18.78 -8.45 0.14
C LYS A 169 17.33 -8.32 -0.31
N SER A 170 16.93 -7.12 -0.70
CA SER A 170 15.62 -6.93 -1.29
C SER A 170 15.56 -7.54 -2.67
N PHE A 171 14.51 -8.31 -2.95
CA PHE A 171 14.32 -8.90 -4.27
C PHE A 171 13.91 -7.86 -5.33
N CYS A 172 13.13 -6.85 -4.95
CA CYS A 172 12.62 -5.85 -5.89
C CYS A 172 13.65 -4.80 -6.33
N GLY A 173 14.81 -4.69 -5.73
CA GLY A 173 15.80 -3.67 -6.11
C GLY A 173 17.24 -4.12 -6.00
N GLY A 174 17.48 -5.32 -5.48
CA GLY A 174 18.83 -5.87 -5.37
C GLY A 174 19.73 -5.20 -4.33
N HIS A 175 19.24 -4.20 -3.59
CA HIS A 175 19.96 -3.57 -2.49
C HIS A 175 19.77 -4.36 -1.20
N GLN A 176 20.71 -4.20 -0.28
CA GLN A 176 20.71 -4.84 1.01
C GLN A 176 20.43 -3.85 2.14
N TYR A 177 19.80 -4.33 3.21
CA TYR A 177 19.58 -3.59 4.43
C TYR A 177 19.77 -4.49 5.65
N THR A 178 20.02 -3.89 6.80
CA THR A 178 20.27 -4.61 8.05
C THR A 178 19.11 -4.42 9.01
N THR A 179 18.60 -5.52 9.55
CA THR A 179 17.66 -5.51 10.66
C THR A 179 18.38 -6.01 11.91
N TRP A 180 18.49 -5.14 12.90
CA TRP A 180 18.94 -5.47 14.24
C TRP A 180 17.74 -5.87 15.10
N PHE A 181 17.92 -6.79 16.04
CA PHE A 181 16.84 -7.23 16.91
C PHE A 181 17.31 -7.48 18.35
N ARG A 182 16.36 -7.38 19.27
CA ARG A 182 16.48 -7.81 20.67
C ARG A 182 15.20 -8.53 21.06
N ILE A 183 15.32 -9.73 21.65
CA ILE A 183 14.21 -10.50 22.22
C ILE A 183 14.55 -10.78 23.67
N GLU A 184 13.66 -10.44 24.60
CA GLU A 184 13.78 -10.75 26.01
C GLU A 184 12.60 -11.60 26.51
N PHE A 185 12.89 -12.57 27.36
CA PHE A 185 11.91 -13.51 27.87
C PHE A 185 11.54 -13.21 29.35
N ASP A 186 10.28 -13.47 29.69
CA ASP A 186 9.73 -13.25 31.03
C ASP A 186 10.37 -14.14 32.10
N ARG A 187 11.07 -15.20 31.70
CA ARG A 187 11.74 -16.17 32.58
C ARG A 187 13.09 -16.62 32.02
N PRO A 188 14.01 -17.12 32.84
CA PRO A 188 15.27 -17.67 32.38
C PRO A 188 15.06 -18.97 31.61
N PHE A 189 15.81 -19.16 30.51
CA PHE A 189 15.96 -20.45 29.87
C PHE A 189 16.98 -21.33 30.67
N LYS A 190 16.72 -22.65 30.68
CA LYS A 190 17.58 -23.63 31.40
C LYS A 190 18.70 -24.20 30.52
N ALA A 191 18.53 -24.15 29.21
CA ALA A 191 19.51 -24.56 28.22
C ALA A 191 19.34 -23.71 26.92
N PHE A 192 20.39 -23.63 26.16
CA PHE A 192 20.41 -22.86 24.91
C PHE A 192 21.53 -23.37 23.99
N GLY A 193 21.52 -22.92 22.78
CA GLY A 193 22.58 -23.10 21.79
C GLY A 193 22.33 -22.31 20.54
N THR A 194 23.29 -22.30 19.64
CA THR A 194 23.18 -21.72 18.32
C THR A 194 23.27 -22.81 17.27
N TRP A 195 22.78 -22.55 16.05
CA TRP A 195 23.01 -23.43 14.92
C TRP A 195 23.54 -22.63 13.73
N GLY A 196 24.27 -23.32 12.87
CA GLY A 196 24.80 -22.81 11.62
C GLY A 196 24.90 -23.93 10.58
N GLU A 197 25.66 -23.71 9.51
CA GLU A 197 25.87 -24.72 8.45
C GLU A 197 26.43 -26.04 8.98
N GLY A 198 27.24 -25.98 10.03
CA GLY A 198 27.83 -27.17 10.68
C GLY A 198 26.91 -27.94 11.63
N GLY A 199 25.65 -27.51 11.78
CA GLY A 199 24.71 -28.07 12.75
C GLY A 199 24.53 -27.23 14.00
N GLY A 200 23.99 -27.85 15.07
CA GLY A 200 23.73 -27.20 16.35
C GLY A 200 24.92 -27.27 17.32
N LEU A 201 25.15 -26.20 18.06
CA LEU A 201 26.20 -26.03 19.03
C LEU A 201 25.60 -25.78 20.43
N PRO A 202 25.33 -26.82 21.24
CA PRO A 202 24.78 -26.67 22.59
C PRO A 202 25.68 -25.81 23.48
N GLY A 203 25.07 -24.88 24.19
CA GLY A 203 25.78 -23.94 25.09
C GLY A 203 26.54 -22.81 24.40
N ALA A 204 26.58 -22.79 23.07
CA ALA A 204 27.18 -21.69 22.32
C ALA A 204 26.34 -20.41 22.49
N ARG A 205 27.03 -19.30 22.77
CA ARG A 205 26.41 -17.97 22.94
C ARG A 205 26.49 -17.09 21.72
N HIS A 206 27.33 -17.44 20.76
CA HIS A 206 27.56 -16.67 19.56
C HIS A 206 27.44 -17.54 18.33
N GLY A 207 26.78 -17.04 17.31
CA GLY A 207 26.70 -17.64 15.98
C GLY A 207 26.79 -16.57 14.90
N MET A 208 27.50 -16.87 13.81
CA MET A 208 27.61 -16.00 12.64
C MET A 208 27.64 -16.87 11.38
N GLU A 209 26.84 -16.49 10.42
CA GLU A 209 26.74 -17.21 9.14
C GLU A 209 26.64 -16.25 7.96
N GLY A 210 27.05 -16.74 6.80
CA GLY A 210 27.03 -16.02 5.54
C GLY A 210 25.74 -16.21 4.74
N GLU A 211 25.85 -15.97 3.44
CA GLU A 211 24.73 -15.96 2.51
C GLU A 211 24.04 -17.32 2.41
N LEU A 212 22.71 -17.32 2.57
CA LEU A 212 21.82 -18.47 2.43
C LEU A 212 22.19 -19.68 3.31
N LYS A 213 22.86 -19.41 4.46
CA LYS A 213 23.22 -20.47 5.41
C LYS A 213 22.19 -20.57 6.53
N PRO A 214 21.94 -21.81 7.04
CA PRO A 214 21.16 -21.96 8.27
C PRO A 214 21.79 -21.15 9.39
N SER A 215 21.00 -20.44 10.18
CA SER A 215 21.50 -19.65 11.29
C SER A 215 20.40 -19.38 12.31
N GLY A 216 20.73 -19.47 13.59
CA GLY A 216 19.79 -19.13 14.64
C GLY A 216 20.23 -19.57 16.03
N ALA A 217 19.26 -19.50 16.95
CA ALA A 217 19.43 -19.96 18.33
C ALA A 217 18.19 -20.69 18.83
N TRP A 218 18.37 -21.69 19.69
CA TRP A 218 17.29 -22.30 20.45
C TRP A 218 17.44 -21.98 21.93
N LEU A 219 16.31 -21.81 22.59
CA LEU A 219 16.21 -21.50 24.03
C LEU A 219 15.22 -22.48 24.66
N SER A 220 15.63 -23.19 25.69
CA SER A 220 14.85 -24.24 26.34
C SER A 220 14.37 -23.81 27.72
N PHE A 221 13.08 -23.94 27.97
CA PHE A 221 12.41 -23.50 29.18
C PHE A 221 11.88 -24.65 29.99
N ASP A 222 12.00 -24.54 31.34
CA ASP A 222 11.37 -25.45 32.29
C ASP A 222 9.87 -25.09 32.43
N LEU A 223 8.99 -25.97 31.98
CA LEU A 223 7.55 -25.78 32.03
C LEU A 223 6.89 -26.24 33.35
N ALA A 224 7.61 -26.86 34.24
CA ALA A 224 7.10 -27.23 35.58
C ALA A 224 6.69 -26.00 36.38
N LYS A 225 7.28 -24.85 36.12
CA LYS A 225 7.00 -23.56 36.78
C LYS A 225 5.94 -22.70 36.05
N GLY A 226 5.27 -23.26 35.08
CA GLY A 226 4.25 -22.58 34.26
C GLY A 226 4.45 -22.84 32.77
N ARG A 227 3.37 -23.15 32.07
CA ARG A 227 3.35 -23.59 30.66
C ARG A 227 3.44 -22.45 29.64
N ALA A 228 3.28 -21.21 30.07
CA ALA A 228 3.37 -20.06 29.18
C ALA A 228 4.76 -19.44 29.24
N VAL A 229 5.32 -19.12 28.08
CA VAL A 229 6.56 -18.36 27.92
C VAL A 229 6.22 -17.12 27.11
N THR A 230 6.61 -15.95 27.63
CA THR A 230 6.41 -14.67 26.94
C THR A 230 7.74 -14.12 26.46
N ALA A 231 7.81 -13.79 25.18
CA ALA A 231 8.90 -13.06 24.54
C ALA A 231 8.47 -11.62 24.24
N VAL A 232 9.32 -10.64 24.50
CA VAL A 232 9.14 -9.25 24.10
C VAL A 232 10.26 -8.89 23.14
N SER A 233 9.89 -8.43 21.94
CA SER A 233 10.79 -8.24 20.81
C SER A 233 10.80 -6.79 20.36
N ALA A 234 11.95 -6.32 19.90
CA ALA A 234 12.08 -5.06 19.16
C ALA A 234 13.10 -5.20 18.04
N ILE A 235 12.91 -4.42 16.98
CA ILE A 235 13.84 -4.33 15.85
C ILE A 235 14.30 -2.89 15.65
N SER A 236 15.38 -2.72 14.89
CA SER A 236 15.91 -1.42 14.45
C SER A 236 16.63 -1.58 13.12
N HIS A 237 16.56 -0.57 12.26
CA HIS A 237 17.39 -0.49 11.03
C HIS A 237 18.66 0.35 11.27
N VAL A 238 18.88 0.84 12.48
CA VAL A 238 20.01 1.69 12.85
C VAL A 238 21.16 0.85 13.40
N ASP A 239 20.98 0.29 14.60
CA ASP A 239 21.99 -0.53 15.30
C ASP A 239 21.36 -1.33 16.45
N ALA A 240 22.20 -2.13 17.15
CA ALA A 240 21.78 -2.92 18.29
C ALA A 240 21.24 -2.07 19.46
N GLU A 241 21.80 -0.87 19.69
CA GLU A 241 21.31 0.03 20.72
C GLU A 241 19.95 0.61 20.37
N GLY A 242 19.67 0.85 19.07
CA GLY A 242 18.33 1.20 18.60
C GLY A 242 17.30 0.13 18.92
N ALA A 243 17.59 -1.14 18.68
CA ALA A 243 16.71 -2.24 19.04
C ALA A 243 16.46 -2.31 20.57
N ARG A 244 17.51 -2.12 21.39
CA ARG A 244 17.37 -2.06 22.85
C ARG A 244 16.57 -0.83 23.31
N ALA A 245 16.77 0.34 22.69
CA ALA A 245 16.02 1.56 23.01
C ALA A 245 14.54 1.40 22.66
N ASN A 246 14.23 0.78 21.52
CA ASN A 246 12.87 0.46 21.10
C ASN A 246 12.19 -0.50 22.08
N LEU A 247 12.90 -1.53 22.54
CA LEU A 247 12.40 -2.47 23.57
C LEU A 247 12.10 -1.72 24.87
N ARG A 248 13.01 -0.87 25.35
CA ARG A 248 12.79 -0.07 26.56
C ARG A 248 11.60 0.86 26.44
N SER A 249 11.45 1.52 25.31
CA SER A 249 10.38 2.50 25.07
C SER A 249 8.98 1.85 25.10
N ASP A 250 8.80 0.76 24.39
CA ASP A 250 7.48 0.22 24.11
C ASP A 250 7.22 -1.15 24.75
N GLY A 251 8.27 -1.88 25.11
CA GLY A 251 8.18 -3.23 25.68
C GLY A 251 8.44 -3.31 27.18
N MET A 252 8.81 -2.20 27.83
CA MET A 252 9.17 -2.20 29.26
C MET A 252 8.45 -1.10 30.05
N GLN A 253 8.37 -1.30 31.34
CA GLN A 253 8.01 -0.30 32.33
C GLN A 253 9.12 -0.24 33.41
N GLY A 254 9.94 0.81 33.35
CA GLY A 254 11.21 0.84 34.06
C GLY A 254 12.12 -0.30 33.57
N ASP A 255 12.66 -1.08 34.50
CA ASP A 255 13.56 -2.23 34.22
C ASP A 255 12.81 -3.57 34.07
N ARG A 256 11.48 -3.56 33.97
CA ARG A 256 10.66 -4.77 33.84
C ARG A 256 9.99 -4.84 32.47
N LEU A 257 9.98 -6.03 31.87
CA LEU A 257 9.16 -6.30 30.72
C LEU A 257 7.68 -6.07 31.02
N LEU A 258 6.97 -5.47 30.09
CA LEU A 258 5.50 -5.43 30.11
C LEU A 258 4.98 -6.87 30.02
N GLY A 259 3.99 -7.20 30.85
CA GLY A 259 3.26 -8.45 30.71
C GLY A 259 2.47 -8.47 29.39
N PHE A 260 2.30 -9.65 28.81
CA PHE A 260 1.60 -9.83 27.53
C PHE A 260 0.22 -9.14 27.51
N ASP A 261 -0.62 -9.40 28.54
CA ASP A 261 -1.97 -8.85 28.61
C ASP A 261 -1.98 -7.32 28.77
N GLN A 262 -1.01 -6.77 29.49
CA GLN A 262 -0.84 -5.31 29.62
C GLN A 262 -0.46 -4.69 28.25
N MET A 263 0.46 -5.30 27.53
CA MET A 263 0.87 -4.83 26.22
C MET A 263 -0.26 -4.92 25.21
N ARG A 264 -1.02 -6.03 25.22
CA ARG A 264 -2.23 -6.20 24.43
C ARG A 264 -3.26 -5.10 24.71
N GLN A 265 -3.50 -4.79 25.98
CA GLN A 265 -4.43 -3.74 26.37
C GLN A 265 -4.01 -2.37 25.82
N LEU A 266 -2.72 -2.02 25.90
CA LEU A 266 -2.17 -0.77 25.36
C LEU A 266 -2.31 -0.71 23.82
N ALA A 267 -1.97 -1.81 23.13
CA ALA A 267 -2.13 -1.92 21.68
C ALA A 267 -3.60 -1.75 21.24
N GLN A 268 -4.53 -2.41 21.93
CA GLN A 268 -5.96 -2.28 21.65
C GLN A 268 -6.50 -0.88 21.95
N GLN A 269 -6.00 -0.20 22.99
CA GLN A 269 -6.37 1.19 23.26
C GLN A 269 -5.90 2.13 22.14
N GLN A 270 -4.67 1.93 21.63
CA GLN A 270 -4.15 2.70 20.50
C GLN A 270 -5.04 2.50 19.27
N TRP A 271 -5.37 1.27 18.90
CA TRP A 271 -6.24 1.00 17.77
C TRP A 271 -7.67 1.52 17.95
N ARG A 272 -8.25 1.42 19.14
CA ARG A 272 -9.58 1.98 19.41
C ARG A 272 -9.62 3.49 19.18
N LYS A 273 -8.58 4.21 19.56
CA LYS A 273 -8.45 5.64 19.30
C LYS A 273 -8.43 5.91 17.80
N GLU A 274 -7.62 5.17 17.04
CA GLU A 274 -7.48 5.38 15.61
C GLU A 274 -8.77 5.04 14.83
N LEU A 275 -9.37 3.88 15.13
CA LEU A 275 -10.59 3.44 14.46
C LEU A 275 -11.82 4.26 14.85
N ALA A 276 -11.84 4.88 16.03
CA ALA A 276 -12.92 5.78 16.45
C ALA A 276 -12.95 7.11 15.68
N ALA A 277 -11.94 7.40 14.87
CA ALA A 277 -11.93 8.58 14.00
C ALA A 277 -13.05 8.53 12.92
N VAL A 278 -13.56 7.34 12.61
CA VAL A 278 -14.69 7.16 11.69
C VAL A 278 -15.83 6.44 12.43
N ARG A 279 -17.00 7.04 12.43
CA ARG A 279 -18.22 6.43 13.01
C ARG A 279 -19.31 6.40 11.97
N VAL A 280 -19.91 5.22 11.75
CA VAL A 280 -20.97 5.04 10.76
C VAL A 280 -22.26 4.53 11.38
N GLN A 281 -23.39 4.89 10.77
CA GLN A 281 -24.71 4.40 11.10
C GLN A 281 -25.38 3.83 9.85
N GLY A 282 -26.13 2.77 9.99
CA GLY A 282 -26.70 2.02 8.88
C GLY A 282 -25.74 0.92 8.40
N GLY A 283 -26.05 0.35 7.26
CA GLY A 283 -25.35 -0.82 6.73
C GLY A 283 -25.55 -2.10 7.58
N SER A 284 -25.20 -3.24 7.02
CA SER A 284 -25.16 -4.51 7.75
C SER A 284 -23.95 -4.60 8.67
N THR A 285 -23.87 -5.65 9.48
CA THR A 285 -22.68 -5.96 10.28
C THR A 285 -21.47 -6.19 9.36
N ASP A 286 -21.64 -6.90 8.24
CA ASP A 286 -20.57 -7.14 7.28
C ASP A 286 -20.10 -5.85 6.63
N ASP A 287 -20.99 -4.92 6.25
CA ASP A 287 -20.61 -3.61 5.72
C ASP A 287 -19.71 -2.83 6.68
N ARG A 288 -20.07 -2.84 7.97
CA ARG A 288 -19.26 -2.20 9.01
C ARG A 288 -17.93 -2.91 9.24
N THR A 289 -17.93 -4.25 9.24
CA THR A 289 -16.69 -5.03 9.37
C THR A 289 -15.73 -4.72 8.23
N VAL A 290 -16.21 -4.71 6.99
CA VAL A 290 -15.40 -4.37 5.81
C VAL A 290 -14.86 -2.94 5.91
N LEU A 291 -15.69 -1.97 6.30
CA LEU A 291 -15.27 -0.59 6.47
C LEU A 291 -14.13 -0.44 7.50
N TYR A 292 -14.30 -1.03 8.69
CA TYR A 292 -13.30 -0.91 9.75
C TYR A 292 -12.05 -1.75 9.46
N THR A 293 -12.16 -2.84 8.71
CA THR A 293 -11.00 -3.59 8.21
C THR A 293 -10.22 -2.75 7.18
N ALA A 294 -10.92 -2.09 6.26
CA ALA A 294 -10.29 -1.16 5.32
C ALA A 294 -9.61 0.02 6.05
N LEU A 295 -10.25 0.58 7.08
CA LEU A 295 -9.65 1.62 7.90
C LEU A 295 -8.40 1.12 8.63
N TYR A 296 -8.43 -0.09 9.16
CA TYR A 296 -7.28 -0.75 9.78
C TYR A 296 -6.12 -0.89 8.78
N HIS A 297 -6.37 -1.45 7.59
CA HIS A 297 -5.35 -1.62 6.56
C HIS A 297 -4.76 -0.29 6.07
N ALA A 298 -5.57 0.74 5.88
CA ALA A 298 -5.12 2.07 5.44
C ALA A 298 -4.19 2.78 6.44
N LEU A 299 -4.14 2.30 7.70
CA LEU A 299 -3.31 2.84 8.78
C LEU A 299 -2.10 1.93 9.13
N LEU A 300 -1.87 0.85 8.40
CA LEU A 300 -0.71 0.00 8.63
C LEU A 300 0.58 0.59 8.07
N GLN A 301 0.50 1.37 6.99
CA GLN A 301 1.67 1.86 6.26
C GLN A 301 1.53 3.35 5.92
N PRO A 302 2.66 4.10 5.73
CA PRO A 302 4.05 3.64 5.81
C PRO A 302 4.45 3.23 7.22
N LEU A 303 5.59 2.53 7.37
CA LEU A 303 6.08 2.12 8.68
C LEU A 303 6.92 3.21 9.34
N THR A 304 6.83 3.34 10.65
CA THR A 304 7.80 4.13 11.43
C THR A 304 9.20 3.62 11.18
N GLY A 305 10.10 4.46 10.69
CA GLY A 305 11.50 4.11 10.41
C GLY A 305 12.48 4.66 11.45
N SER A 306 12.05 5.61 12.29
CA SER A 306 12.88 6.15 13.36
C SER A 306 12.76 5.34 14.66
N ASP A 307 13.90 5.06 15.30
CA ASP A 307 13.98 4.47 16.63
C ASP A 307 13.39 5.41 17.71
N ALA A 308 13.23 4.89 18.92
CA ALA A 308 12.66 5.65 20.03
C ALA A 308 13.46 6.90 20.41
N ASP A 309 14.75 6.92 20.09
CA ASP A 309 15.64 8.08 20.29
C ASP A 309 15.66 9.05 19.08
N GLY A 310 14.84 8.79 18.07
CA GLY A 310 14.71 9.60 16.85
C GLY A 310 15.73 9.28 15.74
N ARG A 311 16.68 8.36 15.98
CA ARG A 311 17.65 7.98 14.94
C ARG A 311 17.01 7.14 13.85
N TYR A 312 17.48 7.30 12.61
CA TYR A 312 17.10 6.48 11.45
C TYR A 312 18.29 6.38 10.47
N ARG A 313 18.24 5.37 9.62
CA ARG A 313 19.23 5.22 8.54
C ARG A 313 18.71 5.90 7.28
N GLY A 314 19.49 6.88 6.79
CA GLY A 314 19.16 7.61 5.57
C GLY A 314 19.50 6.85 4.29
N TYR A 315 19.05 7.38 3.15
CA TYR A 315 19.35 6.83 1.81
C TYR A 315 20.82 7.03 1.38
N ASP A 316 21.60 7.77 2.15
CA ASP A 316 23.07 7.88 2.06
C ASP A 316 23.81 6.83 2.92
N ASP A 317 23.09 5.88 3.49
CA ASP A 317 23.58 4.88 4.45
C ASP A 317 24.08 5.47 5.79
N ALA A 318 24.01 6.78 5.99
CA ALA A 318 24.38 7.44 7.24
C ALA A 318 23.23 7.40 8.27
N ILE A 319 23.57 7.59 9.55
CA ILE A 319 22.59 7.72 10.62
C ILE A 319 22.24 9.19 10.78
N HIS A 320 20.95 9.47 10.68
CA HIS A 320 20.34 10.77 10.90
C HIS A 320 19.42 10.76 12.09
N ARG A 321 18.85 11.92 12.42
CA ARG A 321 17.93 12.09 13.54
C ARG A 321 16.71 12.94 13.16
N ALA A 322 15.55 12.44 13.48
CA ALA A 322 14.26 13.11 13.33
C ALA A 322 13.84 13.71 14.69
N ASP A 323 14.25 14.96 14.95
CA ASP A 323 13.93 15.65 16.20
C ASP A 323 12.54 16.28 16.14
N GLY A 324 11.60 15.76 16.93
CA GLY A 324 10.23 16.26 17.03
C GLY A 324 9.31 15.90 15.86
N TRP A 325 9.71 14.91 15.03
CA TRP A 325 8.90 14.35 13.96
C TRP A 325 9.23 12.86 13.76
N THR A 326 8.42 12.14 12.98
CA THR A 326 8.63 10.71 12.70
C THR A 326 9.15 10.54 11.29
N TYR A 327 10.31 9.87 11.15
CA TYR A 327 10.77 9.39 9.85
C TYR A 327 10.04 8.09 9.51
N TYR A 328 9.54 7.99 8.28
CA TYR A 328 8.83 6.83 7.78
C TYR A 328 9.62 6.05 6.74
N GLU A 329 9.33 4.76 6.63
CA GLU A 329 9.91 3.85 5.65
C GLU A 329 8.81 3.14 4.87
N TYR A 330 9.14 2.54 3.74
CA TYR A 330 8.26 1.74 2.87
C TYR A 330 7.15 2.57 2.23
N PHE A 331 7.48 3.04 1.02
CA PHE A 331 6.58 3.87 0.21
C PHE A 331 6.32 3.24 -1.14
N SER A 332 5.11 2.78 -1.37
CA SER A 332 4.62 2.39 -2.69
C SER A 332 3.91 3.59 -3.31
N LEU A 333 4.69 4.60 -3.79
CA LEU A 333 4.10 5.88 -4.20
C LEU A 333 3.23 5.77 -5.44
N TRP A 334 3.53 4.82 -6.35
CA TRP A 334 2.72 4.55 -7.55
C TRP A 334 1.28 4.15 -7.19
N ASP A 335 1.11 3.46 -6.07
CA ASP A 335 -0.17 3.03 -5.55
C ASP A 335 -0.80 4.11 -4.67
N THR A 336 -0.10 4.54 -3.64
CA THR A 336 -0.64 5.32 -2.52
C THR A 336 -1.03 6.75 -2.88
N TYR A 337 -0.52 7.35 -3.98
CA TYR A 337 -0.98 8.66 -4.42
C TYR A 337 -2.46 8.65 -4.88
N ARG A 338 -3.03 7.46 -5.06
CA ARG A 338 -4.40 7.21 -5.56
C ARG A 338 -5.32 6.83 -4.41
N ALA A 339 -5.54 7.78 -3.52
CA ALA A 339 -6.46 7.87 -2.41
C ALA A 339 -5.86 7.65 -1.01
N GLN A 340 -4.92 6.75 -0.76
CA GLN A 340 -4.39 6.55 0.60
C GLN A 340 -3.70 7.82 1.15
N ASN A 341 -2.93 8.51 0.33
CA ASN A 341 -2.30 9.80 0.67
C ASN A 341 -3.32 10.85 1.11
N GLN A 342 -4.41 11.00 0.34
CA GLN A 342 -5.49 11.94 0.62
C GLN A 342 -6.26 11.55 1.89
N TRP A 343 -6.43 10.23 2.14
CA TRP A 343 -7.04 9.73 3.36
C TRP A 343 -6.21 10.10 4.60
N LEU A 344 -4.90 9.91 4.54
CA LEU A 344 -4.00 10.29 5.63
C LEU A 344 -3.96 11.81 5.83
N ALA A 345 -3.91 12.59 4.77
CA ALA A 345 -3.95 14.05 4.88
C ALA A 345 -5.25 14.54 5.55
N LEU A 346 -6.38 13.89 5.25
CA LEU A 346 -7.69 14.26 5.83
C LEU A 346 -7.81 13.86 7.30
N THR A 347 -7.37 12.68 7.68
CA THR A 347 -7.62 12.09 9.00
C THR A 347 -6.40 12.09 9.93
N LYS A 348 -5.19 12.22 9.38
CA LYS A 348 -3.91 12.15 10.09
C LYS A 348 -2.93 13.23 9.59
N PRO A 349 -3.28 14.52 9.71
CA PRO A 349 -2.47 15.60 9.13
C PRO A 349 -1.03 15.65 9.65
N GLU A 350 -0.78 15.19 10.88
CA GLU A 350 0.58 15.11 11.43
C GLU A 350 1.40 14.01 10.75
N VAL A 351 0.79 12.85 10.47
CA VAL A 351 1.43 11.76 9.71
C VAL A 351 1.73 12.22 8.28
N ALA A 352 0.77 12.86 7.62
CA ALA A 352 0.94 13.40 6.27
C ALA A 352 2.09 14.43 6.20
N ARG A 353 2.20 15.33 7.20
CA ARG A 353 3.30 16.26 7.32
C ARG A 353 4.65 15.54 7.46
N ASP A 354 4.73 14.54 8.31
CA ASP A 354 5.98 13.82 8.58
C ASP A 354 6.36 12.91 7.41
N ILE A 355 5.40 12.38 6.63
CA ILE A 355 5.63 11.74 5.34
C ILE A 355 6.27 12.73 4.36
N GLY A 356 5.73 13.93 4.24
CA GLY A 356 6.31 14.98 3.38
C GLY A 356 7.75 15.30 3.77
N ARG A 357 8.03 15.46 5.07
CA ARG A 357 9.39 15.65 5.60
C ARG A 357 10.31 14.49 5.27
N THR A 358 9.80 13.26 5.38
CA THR A 358 10.57 12.05 5.06
C THR A 358 10.97 12.02 3.58
N LEU A 359 10.04 12.30 2.65
CA LEU A 359 10.36 12.30 1.22
C LEU A 359 11.39 13.38 0.86
N LEU A 360 11.33 14.56 1.49
CA LEU A 360 12.34 15.61 1.32
C LEU A 360 13.69 15.22 1.94
N ALA A 361 13.71 14.53 3.08
CA ALA A 361 14.92 13.99 3.67
C ALA A 361 15.56 12.92 2.78
N ILE A 362 14.76 12.06 2.16
CA ILE A 362 15.23 11.06 1.19
C ILE A 362 15.87 11.75 -0.01
N GLU A 363 15.27 12.82 -0.55
CA GLU A 363 15.85 13.59 -1.65
C GLU A 363 17.18 14.22 -1.26
N ALA A 364 17.22 14.88 -0.11
CA ALA A 364 18.44 15.55 0.37
C ALA A 364 19.59 14.58 0.66
N GLN A 365 19.32 13.39 1.17
CA GLN A 365 20.31 12.37 1.54
C GLN A 365 20.65 11.45 0.36
N GLY A 366 19.66 10.95 -0.35
CA GLY A 366 19.82 10.03 -1.49
C GLY A 366 20.11 10.74 -2.82
N GLY A 367 19.94 12.06 -2.88
CA GLY A 367 20.20 12.89 -4.05
C GLY A 367 19.07 12.93 -5.07
N TRP A 368 17.94 12.25 -4.84
CA TRP A 368 16.74 12.26 -5.68
C TRP A 368 15.49 11.83 -4.91
N LEU A 369 14.30 12.22 -5.40
CA LEU A 369 13.02 11.75 -4.87
C LEU A 369 12.81 10.27 -5.21
N PRO A 370 12.21 9.47 -4.29
CA PRO A 370 11.98 8.05 -4.51
C PRO A 370 10.75 7.80 -5.37
N ARG A 371 10.68 6.59 -5.96
CA ARG A 371 9.50 6.03 -6.63
C ARG A 371 8.83 4.97 -5.76
N TRP A 372 9.59 4.01 -5.28
CA TRP A 372 9.15 2.93 -4.40
C TRP A 372 10.21 2.64 -3.33
N GLY A 373 10.07 3.29 -2.19
CA GLY A 373 11.05 3.20 -1.11
C GLY A 373 10.89 1.92 -0.29
N TYR A 374 12.00 1.22 -0.05
CA TYR A 374 12.07 0.04 0.80
C TYR A 374 13.24 0.20 1.78
N ALA A 375 12.96 0.15 3.12
CA ALA A 375 13.96 0.49 4.14
C ALA A 375 14.66 1.83 3.79
N ASN A 376 15.96 1.84 3.52
CA ASN A 376 16.73 3.04 3.23
C ASN A 376 17.22 3.15 1.77
N PHE A 377 16.44 2.61 0.82
CA PHE A 377 16.77 2.72 -0.61
C PHE A 377 15.52 2.72 -1.50
N ASP A 378 15.69 3.20 -2.73
CA ASP A 378 14.67 3.11 -3.77
C ASP A 378 14.82 1.79 -4.53
N THR A 379 13.75 1.01 -4.63
CA THR A 379 13.74 -0.24 -5.40
C THR A 379 13.67 0.01 -6.90
N ASN A 380 13.26 1.20 -7.33
CA ASN A 380 13.01 1.56 -8.72
C ASN A 380 12.00 0.65 -9.44
N ILE A 381 11.09 0.02 -8.69
CA ILE A 381 9.96 -0.69 -9.28
C ILE A 381 8.83 0.27 -9.63
N MET A 382 7.86 -0.21 -10.42
CA MET A 382 6.79 0.57 -11.04
C MET A 382 7.30 1.60 -12.05
N THR A 383 6.40 2.44 -12.57
CA THR A 383 6.67 3.39 -13.64
C THR A 383 6.11 4.77 -13.34
N GLY A 384 6.35 5.71 -14.24
CA GLY A 384 5.81 7.04 -14.15
C GLY A 384 6.52 7.94 -13.15
N ASP A 385 5.79 8.93 -12.68
CA ASP A 385 6.26 9.88 -11.68
C ASP A 385 5.22 10.05 -10.56
N PRO A 386 5.07 9.04 -9.71
CA PRO A 386 4.06 9.07 -8.66
C PRO A 386 4.37 10.05 -7.53
N VAL A 387 5.64 10.35 -7.28
CA VAL A 387 6.04 11.25 -6.20
C VAL A 387 5.57 12.69 -6.44
N THR A 388 5.45 13.10 -7.70
CA THR A 388 5.00 14.45 -8.03
C THR A 388 3.53 14.69 -7.62
N PRO A 389 2.52 13.93 -8.09
CA PRO A 389 1.15 14.13 -7.62
C PRO A 389 1.01 13.88 -6.12
N PHE A 390 1.78 12.97 -5.53
CA PHE A 390 1.79 12.71 -4.11
C PHE A 390 2.19 13.96 -3.29
N LEU A 391 3.33 14.58 -3.59
CA LEU A 391 3.80 15.78 -2.88
C LEU A 391 2.98 17.02 -3.22
N VAL A 392 2.44 17.14 -4.45
CA VAL A 392 1.54 18.23 -4.82
C VAL A 392 0.25 18.17 -3.99
N ASP A 393 -0.32 16.98 -3.78
CA ASP A 393 -1.48 16.85 -2.89
C ASP A 393 -1.12 17.20 -1.45
N LEU A 394 0.03 16.77 -0.94
CA LEU A 394 0.49 17.18 0.41
C LEU A 394 0.66 18.70 0.53
N TRP A 395 1.18 19.36 -0.51
CA TRP A 395 1.21 20.81 -0.57
C TRP A 395 -0.19 21.42 -0.54
N ARG A 396 -1.08 20.92 -1.38
CA ARG A 396 -2.48 21.38 -1.48
C ARG A 396 -3.21 21.27 -0.13
N PHE A 397 -2.91 20.23 0.62
CA PHE A 397 -3.52 19.93 1.92
C PHE A 397 -2.80 20.61 3.10
N GLY A 398 -1.78 21.43 2.84
CA GLY A 398 -1.04 22.17 3.87
C GLY A 398 -0.01 21.34 4.64
N ALA A 399 0.22 20.10 4.28
CA ALA A 399 1.17 19.21 4.95
C ALA A 399 2.65 19.61 4.73
N LEU A 400 2.93 20.42 3.70
CA LEU A 400 4.27 20.94 3.40
C LEU A 400 4.49 22.39 3.89
N ALA A 401 3.64 22.90 4.80
CA ALA A 401 3.74 24.27 5.29
C ALA A 401 5.16 24.62 5.80
N GLY A 402 5.75 25.69 5.24
CA GLY A 402 7.10 26.16 5.51
C GLY A 402 8.20 25.41 4.75
N ARG A 403 7.86 24.43 3.89
CA ARG A 403 8.79 23.65 3.04
C ARG A 403 8.38 23.64 1.57
N GLU A 404 7.44 24.47 1.18
CA GLU A 404 6.86 24.50 -0.16
C GLU A 404 7.92 24.72 -1.24
N GLY A 405 8.86 25.67 -0.97
CA GLY A 405 9.95 25.98 -1.90
C GLY A 405 10.96 24.83 -2.05
N GLU A 406 11.26 24.12 -0.96
CA GLU A 406 12.10 22.92 -0.97
C GLU A 406 11.47 21.81 -1.80
N ALA A 407 10.19 21.51 -1.53
CA ALA A 407 9.45 20.51 -2.26
C ALA A 407 9.30 20.86 -3.75
N TYR A 408 8.99 22.12 -4.07
CA TYR A 408 8.93 22.56 -5.47
C TYR A 408 10.26 22.41 -6.20
N THR A 409 11.38 22.75 -5.57
CA THR A 409 12.73 22.61 -6.15
C THR A 409 13.01 21.14 -6.48
N ALA A 410 12.74 20.22 -5.56
CA ALA A 410 12.94 18.78 -5.77
C ALA A 410 12.03 18.24 -6.89
N LEU A 411 10.75 18.62 -6.90
CA LEU A 411 9.79 18.21 -7.92
C LEU A 411 10.11 18.79 -9.30
N ARG A 412 10.52 20.06 -9.35
CA ARG A 412 10.95 20.70 -10.59
C ARG A 412 12.16 19.96 -11.18
N ARG A 413 13.15 19.64 -10.35
CA ARG A 413 14.32 18.86 -10.76
C ARG A 413 13.90 17.50 -11.33
N ASN A 414 13.00 16.79 -10.65
CA ASN A 414 12.47 15.50 -11.11
C ASN A 414 11.75 15.64 -12.47
N ALA A 415 11.02 16.74 -12.69
CA ALA A 415 10.25 16.96 -13.92
C ALA A 415 11.11 17.39 -15.13
N PHE A 416 12.28 18.00 -14.93
CA PHE A 416 13.09 18.57 -15.99
C PHE A 416 14.47 17.94 -16.18
N GLU A 417 14.87 17.03 -15.29
CA GLU A 417 16.19 16.41 -15.30
C GLU A 417 16.09 14.89 -15.18
N VAL A 418 17.23 14.23 -15.24
CA VAL A 418 17.39 12.80 -14.90
C VAL A 418 18.43 12.66 -13.80
N PRO A 419 18.33 11.65 -12.94
CA PRO A 419 19.35 11.38 -11.95
C PRO A 419 20.71 11.15 -12.60
N PRO A 420 21.81 11.53 -11.94
CA PRO A 420 23.18 11.19 -12.40
C PRO A 420 23.31 9.68 -12.63
N MET A 421 24.18 9.29 -13.58
CA MET A 421 24.35 7.87 -13.93
C MET A 421 24.74 6.97 -12.74
N ASN A 422 25.50 7.52 -11.79
CA ASN A 422 25.91 6.82 -10.57
C ASN A 422 24.84 6.88 -9.45
N SER A 423 23.72 7.56 -9.65
CA SER A 423 22.60 7.55 -8.70
C SER A 423 21.95 6.17 -8.62
N ARG A 424 21.48 5.81 -7.44
CA ARG A 424 20.65 4.60 -7.23
C ARG A 424 19.21 4.80 -7.68
N HIS A 425 18.78 6.04 -7.92
CA HIS A 425 17.43 6.38 -8.36
C HIS A 425 17.29 6.36 -9.88
N GLU A 426 16.17 5.87 -10.37
CA GLU A 426 15.77 5.97 -11.78
C GLU A 426 15.23 7.37 -12.11
N GLY A 427 14.46 7.97 -11.21
CA GLY A 427 13.70 9.19 -11.49
C GLY A 427 12.77 9.00 -12.69
N ARG A 428 12.61 10.05 -13.48
CA ARG A 428 11.94 9.97 -14.79
C ARG A 428 12.96 9.52 -15.85
N SER A 429 13.20 8.22 -15.93
CA SER A 429 14.16 7.65 -16.92
C SER A 429 13.76 7.92 -18.38
N GLY A 430 12.49 8.19 -18.63
CA GLY A 430 11.97 8.60 -19.94
C GLY A 430 12.15 10.06 -20.30
N ASN A 431 12.67 10.93 -19.39
CA ASN A 431 12.81 12.37 -19.64
C ASN A 431 13.63 12.73 -20.90
N PRO A 432 14.70 12.03 -21.27
CA PRO A 432 15.43 12.38 -22.48
C PRO A 432 14.55 12.44 -23.73
N SER A 433 13.73 11.43 -23.97
CA SER A 433 12.77 11.42 -25.09
C SER A 433 11.55 12.29 -24.82
N TYR A 434 11.06 12.30 -23.58
CA TYR A 434 9.87 13.07 -23.22
C TYR A 434 10.07 14.59 -23.34
N LEU A 435 11.22 15.11 -22.91
CA LEU A 435 11.52 16.53 -23.03
C LEU A 435 11.80 16.94 -24.48
N ALA A 436 12.40 16.06 -25.28
CA ALA A 436 12.69 16.32 -26.68
C ALA A 436 11.46 16.22 -27.59
N ASN A 437 10.59 15.21 -27.37
CA ASN A 437 9.55 14.83 -28.32
C ASN A 437 8.12 14.92 -27.73
N GLY A 438 7.98 15.10 -26.41
CA GLY A 438 6.70 15.12 -25.71
C GLY A 438 6.15 13.74 -25.39
N TYR A 439 6.92 12.67 -25.57
CA TYR A 439 6.53 11.31 -25.19
C TYR A 439 7.74 10.50 -24.73
N VAL A 440 7.50 9.51 -23.89
CA VAL A 440 8.50 8.51 -23.52
C VAL A 440 8.56 7.47 -24.63
N GLN A 441 9.75 7.28 -25.20
CA GLN A 441 9.96 6.25 -26.23
C GLN A 441 9.69 4.86 -25.67
N TYR A 442 9.11 3.97 -26.47
CA TYR A 442 8.99 2.57 -26.13
C TYR A 442 10.23 1.81 -26.57
N ASP A 443 11.00 1.30 -25.62
CA ASP A 443 12.23 0.54 -25.85
C ASP A 443 12.39 -0.54 -24.76
N ARG A 444 12.13 -1.78 -25.12
CA ARG A 444 12.26 -2.92 -24.22
C ARG A 444 13.71 -3.28 -23.85
N ALA A 445 14.66 -2.75 -24.57
CA ALA A 445 16.09 -2.98 -24.34
C ALA A 445 16.74 -1.86 -23.51
N PHE A 446 15.98 -0.84 -23.14
CA PHE A 446 16.50 0.27 -22.33
C PHE A 446 17.04 -0.25 -21.00
N PRO A 447 18.24 0.16 -20.57
CA PRO A 447 18.84 -0.32 -19.32
C PRO A 447 18.08 0.20 -18.09
N SER A 448 17.81 -0.69 -17.15
CA SER A 448 17.15 -0.38 -15.87
C SER A 448 18.13 -0.54 -14.70
N LYS A 449 17.97 0.30 -13.67
CA LYS A 449 18.64 0.17 -12.38
C LYS A 449 17.89 -0.74 -11.40
N GLY A 450 16.64 -1.06 -11.70
CA GLY A 450 15.76 -1.92 -10.92
C GLY A 450 15.02 -2.92 -11.80
N MET A 451 13.79 -3.27 -11.40
CA MET A 451 12.93 -4.16 -12.20
C MET A 451 12.27 -3.43 -13.37
N ASP A 452 11.85 -2.20 -13.14
CA ASP A 452 11.05 -1.41 -14.09
C ASP A 452 11.77 -0.14 -14.49
N VAL A 453 11.58 0.25 -15.73
CA VAL A 453 12.09 1.50 -16.28
C VAL A 453 11.08 2.06 -17.28
N ASP A 454 10.89 3.37 -17.29
CA ASP A 454 9.80 4.01 -18.03
C ASP A 454 9.80 3.70 -19.55
N PRO A 455 10.95 3.64 -20.26
CA PRO A 455 10.94 3.25 -21.67
C PRO A 455 10.43 1.83 -21.97
N HIS A 456 10.45 0.90 -21.01
CA HIS A 456 9.80 -0.40 -21.21
C HIS A 456 8.28 -0.29 -21.29
N HIS A 457 7.72 0.83 -20.82
CA HIS A 457 6.29 1.11 -20.71
C HIS A 457 5.94 2.49 -21.27
N GLY A 458 6.58 2.89 -22.38
CA GLY A 458 6.53 4.25 -22.92
C GLY A 458 5.14 4.84 -23.14
N GLY A 459 4.15 3.99 -23.46
CA GLY A 459 2.74 4.40 -23.58
C GLY A 459 2.18 4.87 -22.24
N SER A 460 2.16 4.01 -21.23
CA SER A 460 1.65 4.38 -19.89
C SER A 460 2.51 5.44 -19.21
N ALA A 461 3.84 5.37 -19.33
CA ALA A 461 4.74 6.36 -18.73
C ALA A 461 4.49 7.77 -19.27
N THR A 462 4.17 7.92 -20.57
CA THR A 462 3.80 9.22 -21.14
C THR A 462 2.52 9.78 -20.51
N LEU A 463 1.52 8.93 -20.32
CA LEU A 463 0.26 9.32 -19.66
C LEU A 463 0.49 9.73 -18.20
N GLU A 464 1.29 8.96 -17.46
CA GLU A 464 1.62 9.23 -16.06
C GLU A 464 2.45 10.51 -15.92
N TYR A 465 3.42 10.76 -16.80
CA TYR A 465 4.19 12.01 -16.79
C TYR A 465 3.30 13.24 -17.10
N ALA A 466 2.36 13.12 -18.03
CA ALA A 466 1.43 14.19 -18.34
C ALA A 466 0.53 14.54 -17.13
N LEU A 467 0.02 13.52 -16.43
CA LEU A 467 -0.74 13.71 -15.20
C LEU A 467 0.10 14.41 -14.12
N ALA A 468 1.32 13.94 -13.90
CA ALA A 468 2.25 14.49 -12.93
C ALA A 468 2.64 15.94 -13.25
N ASP A 469 2.90 16.25 -14.52
CA ASP A 469 3.22 17.61 -14.97
C ASP A 469 2.03 18.57 -14.77
N CYS A 470 0.80 18.10 -14.99
CA CYS A 470 -0.39 18.90 -14.70
C CYS A 470 -0.55 19.17 -13.20
N ALA A 471 -0.27 18.18 -12.36
CA ALA A 471 -0.26 18.37 -10.91
C ALA A 471 0.80 19.41 -10.51
N LEU A 472 2.03 19.28 -11.01
CA LEU A 472 3.11 20.23 -10.70
C LEU A 472 2.85 21.64 -11.26
N ALA A 473 2.16 21.76 -12.41
CA ALA A 473 1.75 23.03 -12.97
C ALA A 473 0.86 23.81 -12.01
N GLN A 474 -0.03 23.13 -11.29
CA GLN A 474 -0.89 23.77 -10.28
C GLN A 474 -0.09 24.28 -9.08
N MET A 475 0.91 23.51 -8.63
CA MET A 475 1.81 23.95 -7.55
C MET A 475 2.68 25.13 -8.01
N ALA A 476 3.23 25.07 -9.21
CA ALA A 476 4.02 26.15 -9.81
C ALA A 476 3.21 27.46 -9.89
N ASP A 477 1.97 27.39 -10.36
CA ASP A 477 1.06 28.53 -10.45
C ASP A 477 0.77 29.10 -9.05
N GLY A 478 0.43 28.24 -8.09
CA GLY A 478 0.15 28.63 -6.71
C GLY A 478 1.33 29.22 -5.96
N LEU A 479 2.56 28.90 -6.35
CA LEU A 479 3.80 29.45 -5.78
C LEU A 479 4.36 30.65 -6.59
N GLY A 480 3.71 31.05 -7.68
CA GLY A 480 4.12 32.19 -8.50
C GLY A 480 5.19 31.91 -9.55
N HIS A 481 5.47 30.63 -9.85
CA HIS A 481 6.41 30.20 -10.90
C HIS A 481 5.70 30.15 -12.28
N ALA A 482 5.20 31.26 -12.77
CA ALA A 482 4.32 31.34 -13.93
C ALA A 482 4.93 30.75 -15.24
N ALA A 483 6.24 30.91 -15.45
CA ALA A 483 6.91 30.35 -16.62
C ALA A 483 6.92 28.81 -16.60
N ASP A 484 7.28 28.21 -15.47
CA ASP A 484 7.24 26.75 -15.29
C ASP A 484 5.79 26.24 -15.35
N ALA A 485 4.83 26.93 -14.74
CA ALA A 485 3.42 26.59 -14.79
C ALA A 485 2.89 26.53 -16.23
N GLY A 486 3.30 27.46 -17.09
CA GLY A 486 2.95 27.47 -18.51
C GLY A 486 3.47 26.22 -19.26
N VAL A 487 4.76 25.93 -19.10
CA VAL A 487 5.40 24.75 -19.73
C VAL A 487 4.79 23.44 -19.21
N LEU A 488 4.63 23.31 -17.90
CA LEU A 488 4.08 22.10 -17.28
C LEU A 488 2.60 21.89 -17.64
N ARG A 489 1.80 22.96 -17.74
CA ARG A 489 0.42 22.88 -18.21
C ARG A 489 0.33 22.39 -19.65
N GLU A 490 1.22 22.83 -20.52
CA GLU A 490 1.30 22.33 -21.89
C GLU A 490 1.69 20.85 -21.90
N ARG A 491 2.70 20.45 -21.12
CA ARG A 491 3.13 19.06 -20.98
C ARG A 491 2.05 18.17 -20.36
N GLY A 492 1.18 18.72 -19.52
CA GLY A 492 0.00 18.00 -18.98
C GLY A 492 -0.97 17.49 -20.07
N ARG A 493 -0.82 17.99 -21.31
CA ARG A 493 -1.55 17.53 -22.49
C ARG A 493 -0.77 16.54 -23.36
N ASN A 494 0.44 16.18 -22.98
CA ASN A 494 1.29 15.27 -23.76
C ASN A 494 0.74 13.85 -23.94
N TRP A 495 -0.33 13.48 -23.20
CA TRP A 495 -1.07 12.26 -23.45
C TRP A 495 -1.54 12.14 -24.91
N HIS A 496 -1.80 13.26 -25.60
CA HIS A 496 -2.11 13.31 -27.04
C HIS A 496 -0.99 12.74 -27.93
N LYS A 497 0.27 12.81 -27.47
CA LYS A 497 1.44 12.33 -28.24
C LYS A 497 1.44 10.82 -28.43
N VAL A 498 0.79 10.10 -27.53
CA VAL A 498 0.63 8.64 -27.62
C VAL A 498 -0.80 8.22 -27.99
N TRP A 499 -1.69 9.17 -28.28
CA TRP A 499 -3.03 8.89 -28.79
C TRP A 499 -3.00 8.70 -30.30
N ASP A 500 -3.28 7.48 -30.80
CA ASP A 500 -3.36 7.18 -32.23
C ASP A 500 -4.84 7.11 -32.67
N PRO A 501 -5.34 8.11 -33.39
CA PRO A 501 -6.74 8.15 -33.84
C PRO A 501 -7.11 7.06 -34.85
N SER A 502 -6.13 6.40 -35.46
CA SER A 502 -6.34 5.34 -36.44
C SER A 502 -6.54 3.95 -35.82
N VAL A 503 -6.17 3.77 -34.56
CA VAL A 503 -6.36 2.48 -33.87
C VAL A 503 -7.84 2.24 -33.65
N ARG A 504 -8.29 1.03 -34.00
CA ARG A 504 -9.65 0.56 -33.74
C ARG A 504 -9.65 -0.56 -32.70
N ASP A 505 -10.74 -0.67 -31.96
CA ASP A 505 -10.99 -1.87 -31.17
C ASP A 505 -11.32 -3.06 -32.10
N GLU A 506 -11.30 -4.25 -31.53
CA GLU A 506 -11.48 -5.50 -32.30
C GLU A 506 -12.88 -5.64 -32.89
N GLU A 507 -13.87 -5.06 -32.25
CA GLU A 507 -15.26 -5.02 -32.69
C GLU A 507 -15.52 -3.92 -33.77
N GLY A 508 -14.61 -2.93 -33.83
CA GLY A 508 -14.73 -1.81 -34.77
C GLY A 508 -15.71 -0.70 -34.32
N ASP A 509 -16.10 -0.73 -33.06
CA ASP A 509 -17.07 0.22 -32.48
C ASP A 509 -16.45 1.56 -32.11
N PHE A 510 -15.14 1.59 -31.80
CA PHE A 510 -14.42 2.76 -31.31
C PHE A 510 -13.11 2.99 -32.05
N ASN A 511 -12.81 4.26 -32.29
CA ASN A 511 -11.54 4.72 -32.88
C ASN A 511 -10.76 5.59 -31.88
N GLY A 512 -9.44 5.53 -31.99
CA GLY A 512 -8.52 6.31 -31.15
C GLY A 512 -8.24 5.62 -29.82
N PHE A 513 -6.99 5.25 -29.63
CA PHE A 513 -6.48 4.63 -28.40
C PHE A 513 -5.03 5.02 -28.18
N PRO A 514 -4.55 4.96 -26.91
CA PRO A 514 -3.14 5.05 -26.65
C PRO A 514 -2.35 3.97 -27.38
N ARG A 515 -1.23 4.36 -27.98
CA ARG A 515 -0.28 3.48 -28.65
C ARG A 515 1.13 3.94 -28.40
N PRO A 516 2.06 3.05 -28.03
CA PRO A 516 3.44 3.44 -27.79
C PRO A 516 4.13 3.99 -29.04
N ARG A 517 5.07 4.93 -28.86
CA ARG A 517 5.94 5.44 -29.91
C ARG A 517 7.36 4.98 -29.74
N MET A 518 7.99 4.66 -30.87
CA MET A 518 9.41 4.33 -30.93
C MET A 518 10.28 5.61 -30.90
N GLU A 519 11.58 5.46 -30.73
CA GLU A 519 12.53 6.57 -30.67
C GLU A 519 12.47 7.50 -31.91
N ASP A 520 12.28 6.92 -33.08
CA ASP A 520 12.18 7.65 -34.36
C ASP A 520 10.81 8.33 -34.59
N GLY A 521 9.91 8.23 -33.63
CA GLY A 521 8.54 8.76 -33.72
C GLY A 521 7.52 7.84 -34.40
N ALA A 522 7.93 6.69 -34.91
CA ALA A 522 7.01 5.72 -35.46
C ALA A 522 6.12 5.13 -34.36
N TRP A 523 4.90 4.76 -34.74
CA TRP A 523 4.03 3.99 -33.86
C TRP A 523 4.56 2.57 -33.69
N TYR A 524 4.57 2.09 -32.47
CA TYR A 524 4.91 0.68 -32.22
C TYR A 524 3.97 -0.24 -33.00
N LEU A 525 4.56 -1.20 -33.69
CA LEU A 525 3.84 -2.23 -34.42
C LEU A 525 4.38 -3.61 -34.02
N PRO A 526 3.53 -4.52 -33.54
CA PRO A 526 3.93 -5.91 -33.29
C PRO A 526 4.42 -6.60 -34.56
N ALA A 527 5.16 -7.70 -34.40
CA ALA A 527 5.77 -8.44 -35.52
C ALA A 527 4.74 -9.02 -36.52
N ASP A 528 3.51 -9.26 -36.08
CA ASP A 528 2.39 -9.70 -36.92
C ASP A 528 1.75 -8.57 -37.74
N GLY A 529 2.20 -7.32 -37.55
CA GLY A 529 1.73 -6.17 -38.28
C GLY A 529 0.40 -5.58 -37.80
N THR A 530 -0.16 -6.05 -36.68
CA THR A 530 -1.44 -5.58 -36.17
C THR A 530 -1.32 -5.10 -34.72
N TYR A 531 -1.68 -3.83 -34.47
CA TYR A 531 -1.77 -3.31 -33.12
C TYR A 531 -3.18 -3.47 -32.56
N SER A 532 -3.29 -4.09 -31.38
CA SER A 532 -4.53 -4.24 -30.63
C SER A 532 -4.51 -3.35 -29.39
N PRO A 533 -5.57 -2.58 -29.09
CA PRO A 533 -5.66 -1.82 -27.85
C PRO A 533 -5.83 -2.70 -26.60
N ARG A 534 -6.02 -4.01 -26.75
CA ARG A 534 -5.95 -5.00 -25.67
C ARG A 534 -4.52 -5.40 -25.33
N SER A 535 -3.53 -4.97 -26.12
CA SER A 535 -2.13 -5.27 -25.90
C SER A 535 -1.60 -4.57 -24.64
N HIS A 536 -0.75 -5.31 -23.91
CA HIS A 536 0.00 -4.79 -22.75
C HIS A 536 1.36 -4.16 -23.17
N HIS A 537 1.76 -4.29 -24.43
CA HIS A 537 3.05 -3.75 -24.89
C HIS A 537 3.10 -2.23 -24.77
N GLY A 538 4.05 -1.76 -23.96
CA GLY A 538 4.23 -0.34 -23.65
C GLY A 538 3.29 0.20 -22.55
N PHE A 539 2.59 -0.67 -21.84
CA PHE A 539 1.75 -0.32 -20.71
C PHE A 539 2.13 -1.15 -19.48
N HIS A 540 2.33 -0.47 -18.37
CA HIS A 540 2.67 -1.12 -17.11
C HIS A 540 1.41 -1.67 -16.45
N GLU A 541 1.39 -2.99 -16.21
CA GLU A 541 0.28 -3.69 -15.53
C GLU A 541 -1.11 -3.36 -16.09
N GLY A 542 -1.20 -3.18 -17.40
CA GLY A 542 -2.45 -2.84 -18.04
C GLY A 542 -2.38 -2.88 -19.56
N THR A 543 -3.39 -2.33 -20.20
CA THR A 543 -3.55 -2.26 -21.65
C THR A 543 -3.95 -0.85 -22.08
N ALA A 544 -3.93 -0.57 -23.38
CA ALA A 544 -4.40 0.71 -23.88
C ALA A 544 -5.88 0.97 -23.54
N TRP A 545 -6.71 -0.07 -23.48
CA TRP A 545 -8.11 0.03 -23.03
C TRP A 545 -8.23 0.51 -21.60
N GLN A 546 -7.35 0.05 -20.72
CA GLN A 546 -7.35 0.42 -19.29
C GLN A 546 -6.72 1.81 -19.11
N TYR A 547 -5.59 2.08 -19.73
CA TYR A 547 -4.88 3.35 -19.60
C TYR A 547 -5.48 4.53 -20.33
N GLN A 548 -6.40 4.35 -21.29
CA GLN A 548 -7.02 5.46 -22.02
C GLN A 548 -7.73 6.48 -21.14
N TRP A 549 -8.10 6.09 -19.92
CA TRP A 549 -8.78 6.94 -18.95
C TRP A 549 -7.82 7.75 -18.07
N LEU A 550 -6.50 7.49 -18.16
CA LEU A 550 -5.48 8.23 -17.41
C LEU A 550 -5.13 9.57 -18.10
N ALA A 551 -6.16 10.37 -18.32
CA ALA A 551 -6.10 11.73 -18.84
C ALA A 551 -7.16 12.62 -18.14
N GLN A 552 -7.49 12.30 -16.90
CA GLN A 552 -8.50 12.99 -16.08
C GLN A 552 -8.17 14.46 -15.81
N GLN A 553 -6.94 14.89 -16.02
CA GLN A 553 -6.53 16.30 -15.96
C GLN A 553 -6.96 17.12 -17.18
N ASP A 554 -7.43 16.46 -18.26
CA ASP A 554 -7.86 17.08 -19.53
C ASP A 554 -9.09 16.37 -20.08
N VAL A 555 -10.18 16.36 -19.34
CA VAL A 555 -11.42 15.68 -19.70
C VAL A 555 -12.01 16.22 -21.02
N PRO A 556 -12.07 17.54 -21.27
CA PRO A 556 -12.56 18.05 -22.56
C PRO A 556 -11.72 17.57 -23.76
N GLY A 557 -10.39 17.56 -23.62
CA GLY A 557 -9.49 17.04 -24.65
C GLY A 557 -9.70 15.54 -24.91
N LEU A 558 -9.86 14.75 -23.85
CA LEU A 558 -10.12 13.32 -23.96
C LEU A 558 -11.46 13.03 -24.64
N VAL A 559 -12.53 13.74 -24.26
CA VAL A 559 -13.85 13.64 -24.88
C VAL A 559 -13.80 13.99 -26.36
N GLN A 560 -13.09 15.07 -26.71
CA GLN A 560 -12.89 15.44 -28.12
C GLN A 560 -12.13 14.35 -28.90
N ALA A 561 -11.07 13.77 -28.32
CA ALA A 561 -10.32 12.68 -28.95
C ALA A 561 -11.15 11.39 -29.10
N MET A 562 -12.16 11.21 -28.27
CA MET A 562 -13.14 10.10 -28.34
C MET A 562 -14.38 10.43 -29.19
N HIS A 563 -14.36 11.51 -29.96
CA HIS A 563 -15.45 11.94 -30.86
C HIS A 563 -16.73 12.40 -30.15
N GLY A 564 -16.60 13.02 -29.00
CA GLY A 564 -17.67 13.63 -28.23
C GLY A 564 -18.13 12.86 -27.00
N ARG A 565 -18.93 13.55 -26.20
CA ARG A 565 -19.38 13.06 -24.88
C ARG A 565 -20.19 11.76 -24.96
N GLU A 566 -21.05 11.62 -25.98
CA GLU A 566 -21.85 10.41 -26.18
C GLU A 566 -20.97 9.19 -26.48
N GLN A 567 -19.96 9.37 -27.35
CA GLN A 567 -19.04 8.29 -27.70
C GLN A 567 -18.13 7.92 -26.50
N ALA A 568 -17.67 8.89 -25.72
CA ALA A 568 -16.93 8.65 -24.49
C ALA A 568 -17.78 7.86 -23.48
N ALA A 569 -19.06 8.22 -23.33
CA ALA A 569 -19.99 7.51 -22.46
C ALA A 569 -20.25 6.06 -22.92
N ARG A 570 -20.47 5.83 -24.21
CA ARG A 570 -20.63 4.48 -24.80
C ARG A 570 -19.37 3.63 -24.59
N ARG A 571 -18.19 4.24 -24.71
CA ARG A 571 -16.91 3.57 -24.47
C ARG A 571 -16.75 3.16 -23.00
N LEU A 572 -17.14 4.02 -22.06
CA LEU A 572 -17.22 3.66 -20.63
C LEU A 572 -18.25 2.55 -20.38
N ASP A 573 -19.42 2.61 -21.04
CA ASP A 573 -20.45 1.57 -20.92
C ASP A 573 -19.91 0.20 -21.36
N THR A 574 -19.15 0.15 -22.46
CA THR A 574 -18.45 -1.05 -22.90
C THR A 574 -17.37 -1.48 -21.89
N PHE A 575 -16.53 -0.55 -21.47
CA PHE A 575 -15.45 -0.82 -20.52
C PHE A 575 -15.94 -1.42 -19.19
N PHE A 576 -17.04 -0.89 -18.65
CA PHE A 576 -17.63 -1.36 -17.40
C PHE A 576 -18.67 -2.48 -17.59
N ALA A 577 -19.04 -2.85 -18.80
CA ALA A 577 -20.22 -3.70 -19.05
C ALA A 577 -21.48 -3.15 -18.35
N TYR A 578 -21.77 -1.86 -18.51
CA TYR A 578 -22.73 -1.09 -17.72
C TYR A 578 -24.12 -1.72 -17.70
N ASP A 579 -24.63 -2.21 -18.83
CA ASP A 579 -25.94 -2.87 -18.90
C ASP A 579 -26.05 -4.13 -18.04
N ALA A 580 -24.93 -4.86 -17.89
CA ALA A 580 -24.90 -6.02 -17.00
C ALA A 580 -24.92 -5.60 -15.53
N LEU A 581 -24.24 -4.50 -15.19
CA LEU A 581 -24.24 -3.95 -13.82
C LEU A 581 -25.63 -3.46 -13.41
N VAL A 582 -26.37 -2.80 -14.29
CA VAL A 582 -27.74 -2.36 -14.01
C VAL A 582 -28.67 -3.54 -13.76
N LYS A 583 -28.50 -4.63 -14.52
CA LYS A 583 -29.31 -5.85 -14.38
C LYS A 583 -28.97 -6.66 -13.12
N SER A 584 -27.70 -6.73 -12.77
CA SER A 584 -27.22 -7.58 -11.67
C SER A 584 -25.94 -7.02 -11.01
N PRO A 585 -26.04 -5.90 -10.28
CA PRO A 585 -24.87 -5.19 -9.75
C PRO A 585 -24.03 -6.04 -8.78
N LEU A 586 -24.65 -7.00 -8.07
CA LEU A 586 -23.98 -7.83 -7.08
C LEU A 586 -23.09 -8.93 -7.69
N THR A 587 -23.39 -9.36 -8.90
CA THR A 587 -22.72 -10.50 -9.56
C THR A 587 -22.00 -10.11 -10.85
N ALA A 588 -22.44 -9.06 -11.52
CA ALA A 588 -21.91 -8.65 -12.81
C ALA A 588 -20.43 -8.29 -12.75
N ALA A 589 -19.98 -7.59 -11.69
CA ALA A 589 -18.59 -7.23 -11.48
C ALA A 589 -17.66 -8.45 -11.59
N ARG A 590 -17.97 -9.54 -10.90
CA ARG A 590 -17.18 -10.76 -10.89
C ARG A 590 -17.18 -11.52 -12.22
N LYS A 591 -18.22 -11.33 -13.02
CA LYS A 591 -18.40 -12.02 -14.29
C LYS A 591 -17.81 -11.25 -15.47
N GLU A 592 -17.98 -9.93 -15.48
CA GLU A 592 -17.70 -9.09 -16.64
C GLU A 592 -16.33 -8.39 -16.55
N TRP A 593 -15.82 -8.14 -15.35
CA TRP A 593 -14.59 -7.41 -15.14
C TRP A 593 -13.37 -8.33 -15.03
N VAL A 594 -12.18 -7.72 -15.10
CA VAL A 594 -10.93 -8.44 -14.84
C VAL A 594 -10.81 -8.67 -13.34
N VAL A 595 -11.03 -9.90 -12.90
CA VAL A 595 -10.92 -10.30 -11.49
C VAL A 595 -9.96 -11.47 -11.38
N GLY A 596 -8.88 -11.25 -10.64
CA GLY A 596 -7.85 -12.25 -10.43
C GLY A 596 -6.45 -11.64 -10.53
N PRO A 597 -5.47 -12.26 -9.88
CA PRO A 597 -4.12 -11.75 -9.88
C PRO A 597 -3.51 -11.78 -11.28
N TYR A 598 -2.82 -10.72 -11.64
CA TYR A 598 -2.06 -10.61 -12.89
C TYR A 598 -2.85 -10.96 -14.17
N SER A 599 -4.17 -10.74 -14.16
CA SER A 599 -5.07 -11.04 -15.30
C SER A 599 -5.27 -9.85 -16.24
N TYR A 600 -4.51 -8.79 -16.12
CA TYR A 600 -4.69 -7.54 -16.85
C TYR A 600 -4.20 -7.58 -18.31
N TYR A 601 -3.39 -8.55 -18.68
CA TYR A 601 -2.86 -8.67 -20.04
C TYR A 601 -3.95 -9.07 -21.04
N ASN A 602 -3.93 -8.42 -22.22
CA ASN A 602 -4.87 -8.68 -23.30
C ASN A 602 -6.34 -8.46 -22.94
N GLN A 603 -6.62 -7.53 -22.02
CA GLN A 603 -7.95 -7.22 -21.53
C GLN A 603 -8.46 -5.88 -22.03
N TYR A 604 -9.78 -5.74 -22.11
CA TYR A 604 -10.46 -4.50 -22.49
C TYR A 604 -11.50 -4.05 -21.48
N ARG A 605 -11.69 -4.83 -20.43
CA ARG A 605 -12.62 -4.54 -19.33
C ARG A 605 -11.91 -3.85 -18.17
N TYR A 606 -12.70 -3.21 -17.35
CA TYR A 606 -12.29 -2.63 -16.09
C TYR A 606 -11.56 -3.64 -15.21
N ASN A 607 -10.46 -3.21 -14.65
CA ASN A 607 -9.68 -3.98 -13.68
C ASN A 607 -9.78 -3.31 -12.28
N PRO A 608 -10.74 -3.71 -11.43
CA PRO A 608 -10.90 -3.15 -10.09
C PRO A 608 -9.80 -3.61 -9.13
N ASN A 609 -8.89 -4.46 -9.56
CA ASN A 609 -7.87 -5.06 -8.71
C ASN A 609 -6.51 -4.36 -8.81
N ASN A 610 -6.39 -3.33 -9.67
CA ASN A 610 -5.11 -2.68 -9.93
C ASN A 610 -5.24 -1.17 -10.14
N GLU A 611 -4.20 -0.46 -9.88
CA GLU A 611 -4.13 0.99 -9.72
C GLU A 611 -4.47 1.80 -10.97
N PRO A 612 -4.09 1.42 -12.20
CA PRO A 612 -4.36 2.23 -13.39
C PRO A 612 -5.83 2.61 -13.58
N ASP A 613 -6.74 1.81 -13.05
CA ASP A 613 -8.17 1.93 -13.27
C ASP A 613 -8.97 2.49 -12.08
N LEU A 614 -8.33 2.74 -10.93
CA LEU A 614 -9.05 3.10 -9.69
C LEU A 614 -9.89 4.36 -9.81
N HIS A 615 -9.50 5.33 -10.62
CA HIS A 615 -10.24 6.58 -10.85
C HIS A 615 -11.33 6.43 -11.93
N ALA A 616 -11.24 5.41 -12.78
CA ALA A 616 -12.09 5.29 -13.98
C ALA A 616 -13.61 5.33 -13.71
N PRO A 617 -14.15 4.81 -12.59
CA PRO A 617 -15.58 4.96 -12.29
C PRO A 617 -16.08 6.40 -12.26
N TRP A 618 -15.23 7.34 -11.84
CA TRP A 618 -15.57 8.77 -11.75
C TRP A 618 -15.45 9.51 -13.07
N MET A 619 -14.91 8.88 -14.12
CA MET A 619 -14.95 9.47 -15.47
C MET A 619 -16.39 9.73 -15.93
N TYR A 620 -17.36 8.91 -15.54
CA TYR A 620 -18.76 9.21 -15.75
C TYR A 620 -19.20 10.54 -15.10
N THR A 621 -18.81 10.76 -13.84
CA THR A 621 -19.09 12.03 -13.15
C THR A 621 -18.46 13.21 -13.88
N LEU A 622 -17.20 13.08 -14.32
CA LEU A 622 -16.46 14.12 -15.03
C LEU A 622 -17.04 14.47 -16.41
N ILE A 623 -17.78 13.56 -17.02
CA ILE A 623 -18.53 13.83 -18.27
C ILE A 623 -20.02 14.10 -18.03
N GLY A 624 -20.44 14.36 -16.78
CA GLY A 624 -21.81 14.75 -16.43
C GLY A 624 -22.82 13.61 -16.39
N GLN A 625 -22.39 12.40 -16.05
CA GLN A 625 -23.25 11.23 -15.83
C GLN A 625 -23.03 10.60 -14.43
N PRO A 626 -23.18 11.38 -13.33
CA PRO A 626 -22.81 10.91 -11.98
C PRO A 626 -23.63 9.70 -11.50
N TRP A 627 -24.82 9.48 -12.02
CA TRP A 627 -25.62 8.29 -11.70
C TRP A 627 -24.96 6.98 -12.16
N LYS A 628 -24.19 7.01 -13.26
CA LYS A 628 -23.46 5.84 -13.75
C LYS A 628 -22.27 5.54 -12.86
N THR A 629 -21.58 6.56 -12.34
CA THR A 629 -20.57 6.38 -11.28
C THR A 629 -21.14 5.61 -10.09
N ALA A 630 -22.32 6.00 -9.61
CA ALA A 630 -22.99 5.32 -8.48
C ALA A 630 -23.21 3.83 -8.75
N THR A 631 -23.61 3.45 -9.96
CA THR A 631 -23.80 2.06 -10.38
C THR A 631 -22.50 1.28 -10.35
N VAL A 632 -21.44 1.82 -10.98
CA VAL A 632 -20.13 1.15 -11.08
C VAL A 632 -19.47 1.03 -9.70
N VAL A 633 -19.44 2.10 -8.92
CA VAL A 633 -18.88 2.08 -7.56
C VAL A 633 -19.61 1.07 -6.68
N ARG A 634 -20.95 1.02 -6.76
CA ARG A 634 -21.73 0.03 -6.02
C ARG A 634 -21.35 -1.41 -6.38
N ALA A 635 -21.14 -1.69 -7.66
CA ALA A 635 -20.70 -3.00 -8.13
C ALA A 635 -19.27 -3.33 -7.66
N ALA A 636 -18.35 -2.38 -7.73
CA ALA A 636 -16.96 -2.56 -7.28
C ALA A 636 -16.87 -2.81 -5.77
N GLN A 637 -17.66 -2.12 -4.96
CA GLN A 637 -17.74 -2.35 -3.51
C GLN A 637 -18.12 -3.79 -3.14
N GLN A 638 -18.83 -4.53 -4.01
CA GLN A 638 -19.20 -5.94 -3.76
C GLN A 638 -18.00 -6.90 -3.84
N LEU A 639 -16.88 -6.44 -4.35
CA LEU A 639 -15.63 -7.22 -4.40
C LEU A 639 -14.89 -7.20 -3.05
N PHE A 640 -15.25 -6.27 -2.17
CA PHE A 640 -14.78 -6.22 -0.78
C PHE A 640 -15.79 -6.94 0.11
N THR A 641 -15.35 -7.99 0.79
CA THR A 641 -16.23 -8.89 1.53
C THR A 641 -15.70 -9.18 2.93
N ASN A 642 -16.61 -9.54 3.85
CA ASN A 642 -16.25 -10.07 5.16
C ASN A 642 -15.89 -11.57 5.04
N ALA A 643 -14.73 -11.84 4.43
CA ALA A 643 -14.22 -13.19 4.20
C ALA A 643 -12.67 -13.16 4.19
N PRO A 644 -11.98 -14.30 4.36
CA PRO A 644 -10.53 -14.37 4.35
C PRO A 644 -9.87 -13.79 3.09
N ASN A 645 -10.56 -13.88 1.96
CA ASN A 645 -10.17 -13.28 0.68
C ASN A 645 -10.95 -11.98 0.38
N GLY A 646 -11.15 -11.16 1.40
CA GLY A 646 -12.10 -10.04 1.36
C GLY A 646 -11.61 -8.77 0.67
N VAL A 647 -10.33 -8.65 0.34
CA VAL A 647 -9.80 -7.52 -0.44
C VAL A 647 -9.59 -7.97 -1.88
N THR A 648 -10.04 -7.17 -2.84
CA THR A 648 -9.81 -7.45 -4.26
C THR A 648 -8.44 -6.91 -4.71
N GLY A 649 -7.66 -7.71 -5.45
CA GLY A 649 -6.28 -7.37 -5.80
C GLY A 649 -5.33 -7.40 -4.59
N ASN A 650 -4.17 -6.80 -4.73
CA ASN A 650 -3.29 -6.48 -3.61
C ASN A 650 -3.82 -5.25 -2.88
N ASP A 651 -3.63 -5.15 -1.58
CA ASP A 651 -4.05 -3.95 -0.84
C ASP A 651 -3.10 -2.75 -1.10
N ASP A 652 -1.90 -3.05 -1.57
CA ASP A 652 -0.84 -2.11 -1.97
C ASP A 652 -0.66 -0.96 -0.98
N LEU A 653 -0.21 -1.35 0.22
CA LEU A 653 0.10 -0.45 1.34
C LEU A 653 -1.10 0.42 1.76
N GLY A 654 -2.31 -0.13 1.65
CA GLY A 654 -3.55 0.54 2.05
C GLY A 654 -4.25 1.30 0.92
N THR A 655 -3.77 1.23 -0.33
CA THR A 655 -4.40 1.91 -1.48
C THR A 655 -5.79 1.40 -1.76
N MET A 656 -5.97 0.08 -1.91
CA MET A 656 -7.27 -0.51 -2.18
C MET A 656 -8.25 -0.31 -1.01
N SER A 657 -7.76 -0.38 0.20
CA SER A 657 -8.54 -0.09 1.41
C SER A 657 -8.98 1.38 1.46
N ALA A 658 -8.12 2.33 1.11
CA ALA A 658 -8.47 3.76 1.05
C ALA A 658 -9.47 4.04 -0.08
N TRP A 659 -9.34 3.36 -1.22
CA TRP A 659 -10.36 3.42 -2.29
C TRP A 659 -11.73 2.99 -1.77
N TYR A 660 -11.79 1.87 -1.03
CA TYR A 660 -13.05 1.40 -0.44
C TYR A 660 -13.59 2.41 0.58
N LEU A 661 -12.74 2.97 1.46
CA LEU A 661 -13.16 3.96 2.44
C LEU A 661 -13.83 5.17 1.78
N PHE A 662 -13.16 5.81 0.83
CA PHE A 662 -13.72 6.95 0.13
C PHE A 662 -14.99 6.57 -0.64
N SER A 663 -14.97 5.45 -1.34
CA SER A 663 -16.13 4.98 -2.11
C SER A 663 -17.35 4.74 -1.21
N ALA A 664 -17.15 4.17 -0.03
CA ALA A 664 -18.22 3.90 0.94
C ALA A 664 -18.77 5.19 1.59
N LEU A 665 -17.95 6.21 1.71
CA LEU A 665 -18.32 7.51 2.28
C LEU A 665 -18.97 8.46 1.27
N GLY A 666 -18.90 8.17 -0.02
CA GLY A 666 -19.48 9.00 -1.07
C GLY A 666 -18.59 10.13 -1.57
N LEU A 667 -17.27 10.01 -1.39
CA LEU A 667 -16.24 10.95 -1.81
C LEU A 667 -15.12 10.22 -2.56
N TYR A 668 -14.47 10.86 -3.53
CA TYR A 668 -13.25 10.33 -4.13
C TYR A 668 -12.36 11.40 -4.77
N PRO A 669 -11.05 11.43 -4.49
CA PRO A 669 -10.09 12.35 -5.10
C PRO A 669 -9.62 11.83 -6.47
N ALA A 670 -10.48 11.90 -7.49
CA ALA A 670 -10.23 11.28 -8.81
C ALA A 670 -9.13 11.96 -9.62
N VAL A 671 -8.83 13.24 -9.35
CA VAL A 671 -7.81 14.03 -10.07
C VAL A 671 -6.71 14.43 -9.10
N PRO A 672 -5.60 13.67 -9.03
CA PRO A 672 -4.49 13.98 -8.12
C PRO A 672 -3.91 15.38 -8.36
N GLY A 673 -3.54 16.08 -7.29
CA GLY A 673 -3.02 17.44 -7.34
C GLY A 673 -4.07 18.55 -7.42
N SER A 674 -5.33 18.24 -7.77
CA SER A 674 -6.39 19.25 -7.86
C SER A 674 -6.91 19.72 -6.48
N GLY A 675 -6.86 18.84 -5.48
CA GLY A 675 -7.50 19.06 -4.18
C GLY A 675 -9.02 18.94 -4.22
N GLU A 676 -9.57 18.38 -5.29
CA GLU A 676 -11.00 18.18 -5.49
C GLU A 676 -11.43 16.76 -5.13
N PHE A 677 -12.60 16.64 -4.50
CA PHE A 677 -13.21 15.37 -4.14
C PHE A 677 -14.58 15.27 -4.81
N LEU A 678 -14.71 14.29 -5.70
CA LEU A 678 -15.97 14.05 -6.41
C LEU A 678 -16.96 13.35 -5.48
N LEU A 679 -18.24 13.80 -5.57
CA LEU A 679 -19.33 13.29 -4.76
C LEU A 679 -20.06 12.17 -5.50
N HIS A 680 -20.50 11.15 -4.76
CA HIS A 680 -21.33 10.07 -5.28
C HIS A 680 -22.18 9.46 -4.14
N THR A 681 -22.94 8.41 -4.43
CA THR A 681 -23.84 7.79 -3.46
C THR A 681 -23.10 7.14 -2.30
N PRO A 682 -23.27 7.62 -1.04
CA PRO A 682 -22.72 6.96 0.13
C PRO A 682 -23.34 5.57 0.37
N ARG A 683 -22.58 4.70 1.05
CA ARG A 683 -23.03 3.37 1.44
C ARG A 683 -23.81 3.36 2.78
N PHE A 684 -23.50 4.32 3.65
CA PHE A 684 -24.04 4.42 5.02
C PHE A 684 -24.99 5.59 5.16
N ALA A 685 -26.02 5.43 5.99
CA ALA A 685 -27.01 6.48 6.23
C ALA A 685 -26.40 7.70 6.93
N ARG A 686 -25.36 7.50 7.71
CA ARG A 686 -24.59 8.58 8.35
C ARG A 686 -23.14 8.12 8.53
N ALA A 687 -22.22 9.03 8.32
CA ALA A 687 -20.81 8.88 8.70
C ALA A 687 -20.31 10.17 9.37
N GLU A 688 -19.48 10.02 10.38
CA GLU A 688 -18.77 11.12 11.04
C GLU A 688 -17.29 10.82 10.97
N ILE A 689 -16.51 11.78 10.48
CA ILE A 689 -15.05 11.68 10.33
C ILE A 689 -14.43 12.75 11.22
N ASP A 690 -13.62 12.32 12.19
CA ASP A 690 -12.81 13.21 13.02
C ASP A 690 -11.62 13.72 12.20
N LEU A 691 -11.56 15.03 11.97
CA LEU A 691 -10.49 15.71 11.23
C LEU A 691 -9.39 16.25 12.18
N GLY A 692 -9.48 15.93 13.46
CA GLY A 692 -8.61 16.49 14.49
C GLY A 692 -9.01 17.91 14.91
N GLN A 693 -8.39 18.42 15.96
CA GLN A 693 -8.60 19.77 16.49
C GLN A 693 -10.08 20.12 16.79
N GLY A 694 -10.90 19.11 17.13
CA GLY A 694 -12.32 19.29 17.40
C GLY A 694 -13.20 19.50 16.16
N LYS A 695 -12.68 19.31 14.97
CA LYS A 695 -13.41 19.39 13.71
C LYS A 695 -13.98 18.01 13.32
N THR A 696 -15.21 17.99 12.87
CA THR A 696 -15.88 16.77 12.39
C THR A 696 -16.53 17.04 11.04
N LEU A 697 -16.29 16.16 10.09
CA LEU A 697 -17.03 16.10 8.84
C LEU A 697 -18.16 15.08 9.00
N THR A 698 -19.40 15.52 8.82
CA THR A 698 -20.58 14.67 8.88
C THR A 698 -21.17 14.47 7.49
N LEU A 699 -21.32 13.23 7.09
CA LEU A 699 -21.99 12.81 5.85
C LEU A 699 -23.35 12.21 6.23
N LYS A 700 -24.42 12.74 5.65
CA LYS A 700 -25.80 12.28 5.88
C LYS A 700 -26.43 11.82 4.58
N ALA A 701 -26.85 10.58 4.52
CA ALA A 701 -27.54 9.98 3.39
C ALA A 701 -28.69 9.09 3.90
N PRO A 702 -29.78 9.69 4.44
CA PRO A 702 -30.89 8.92 5.00
C PRO A 702 -31.43 7.93 3.96
N GLY A 703 -31.65 6.68 4.39
CA GLY A 703 -32.09 5.61 3.50
C GLY A 703 -31.02 4.97 2.64
N ALA A 704 -29.74 5.35 2.80
CA ALA A 704 -28.66 4.67 2.09
C ALA A 704 -28.62 3.18 2.44
N ASP A 705 -28.62 2.34 1.42
CA ASP A 705 -28.57 0.88 1.51
C ASP A 705 -27.53 0.32 0.55
N GLY A 706 -26.51 -0.31 1.09
CA GLY A 706 -25.43 -0.92 0.31
C GLY A 706 -25.84 -2.03 -0.64
N ARG A 707 -27.08 -2.54 -0.53
CA ARG A 707 -27.63 -3.63 -1.34
C ARG A 707 -28.41 -3.17 -2.56
N GLN A 708 -28.81 -1.89 -2.60
CA GLN A 708 -29.64 -1.35 -3.65
C GLN A 708 -28.87 -0.33 -4.49
N LEU A 709 -29.25 -0.21 -5.76
CA LEU A 709 -28.83 0.92 -6.57
C LEU A 709 -29.61 2.16 -6.13
N GLN A 710 -28.90 3.17 -5.71
CA GLN A 710 -29.43 4.44 -5.30
C GLN A 710 -28.60 5.55 -5.92
N TYR A 711 -29.25 6.64 -6.22
CA TYR A 711 -28.66 7.76 -6.95
C TYR A 711 -28.86 9.05 -6.18
N VAL A 712 -27.82 9.89 -6.18
CA VAL A 712 -27.91 11.25 -5.61
C VAL A 712 -28.88 12.10 -6.44
N GLN A 713 -29.93 12.61 -5.79
CA GLN A 713 -30.91 13.51 -6.40
C GLN A 713 -30.51 14.98 -6.20
N ASN A 714 -29.98 15.30 -5.04
CA ASN A 714 -29.39 16.60 -4.72
C ASN A 714 -28.44 16.48 -3.53
N VAL A 715 -27.62 17.51 -3.35
CA VAL A 715 -26.67 17.64 -2.24
C VAL A 715 -26.88 18.98 -1.55
N GLN A 716 -26.68 19.00 -0.24
CA GLN A 716 -26.57 20.21 0.55
C GLN A 716 -25.27 20.19 1.34
N VAL A 717 -24.60 21.34 1.44
CA VAL A 717 -23.44 21.58 2.32
C VAL A 717 -23.85 22.61 3.36
N ASP A 718 -23.79 22.22 4.63
CA ASP A 718 -24.23 23.03 5.79
C ASP A 718 -25.66 23.59 5.62
N GLY A 719 -26.55 22.76 5.08
CA GLY A 719 -27.96 23.10 4.84
C GLY A 719 -28.23 23.98 3.61
N ARG A 720 -27.22 24.31 2.83
CA ARG A 720 -27.37 25.10 1.59
C ARG A 720 -27.25 24.16 0.38
N ALA A 721 -28.10 24.38 -0.63
CA ALA A 721 -28.04 23.63 -1.88
C ALA A 721 -26.65 23.72 -2.51
N HIS A 722 -26.15 22.57 -2.97
CA HIS A 722 -24.84 22.41 -3.58
C HIS A 722 -25.00 21.73 -4.94
N ALA A 723 -24.91 22.48 -6.01
CA ALA A 723 -25.07 21.98 -7.37
C ALA A 723 -23.83 21.26 -7.91
N PRO A 724 -22.58 21.65 -7.57
CA PRO A 724 -21.39 20.97 -8.06
C PRO A 724 -21.33 19.50 -7.61
N VAL A 725 -20.75 18.66 -8.47
CA VAL A 725 -20.50 17.24 -8.17
C VAL A 725 -19.21 17.03 -7.36
N TRP A 726 -18.63 18.07 -6.85
CA TRP A 726 -17.34 18.07 -6.15
C TRP A 726 -17.27 19.07 -5.02
N LEU A 727 -16.33 18.85 -4.11
CA LEU A 727 -15.91 19.75 -3.04
C LEU A 727 -14.40 19.94 -3.10
N ASP A 728 -13.92 21.10 -2.74
CA ASP A 728 -12.49 21.35 -2.58
C ASP A 728 -11.98 20.96 -1.18
N TRP A 729 -10.67 20.87 -1.04
CA TRP A 729 -10.01 20.57 0.22
C TRP A 729 -10.37 21.58 1.32
N ALA A 730 -10.45 22.87 0.98
CA ALA A 730 -10.76 23.91 1.96
C ALA A 730 -12.16 23.74 2.57
N GLN A 731 -13.11 23.24 1.77
CA GLN A 731 -14.45 22.91 2.25
C GLN A 731 -14.43 21.68 3.17
N LEU A 732 -13.72 20.62 2.79
CA LEU A 732 -13.64 19.40 3.58
C LEU A 732 -12.93 19.58 4.91
N GLN A 733 -11.76 20.23 4.91
CA GLN A 733 -10.95 20.41 6.12
C GLN A 733 -11.60 21.31 7.21
N ARG A 734 -12.60 22.10 6.85
CA ARG A 734 -13.37 22.88 7.84
C ARG A 734 -14.28 21.99 8.67
N GLY A 735 -14.61 20.81 8.18
CA GLY A 735 -15.68 19.98 8.70
C GLY A 735 -17.05 20.53 8.29
N GLY A 736 -18.09 20.19 9.06
CA GLY A 736 -19.47 20.57 8.75
C GLY A 736 -20.30 19.39 8.27
N THR A 737 -21.39 19.64 7.58
CA THR A 737 -22.33 18.59 7.17
C THR A 737 -22.56 18.60 5.66
N ILE A 738 -22.37 17.43 5.04
CA ILE A 738 -22.77 17.15 3.65
C ILE A 738 -23.99 16.22 3.70
N SER A 739 -25.09 16.64 3.12
CA SER A 739 -26.34 15.88 3.10
C SER A 739 -26.71 15.47 1.68
N PHE A 740 -26.94 14.18 1.46
CA PHE A 740 -27.32 13.59 0.19
C PHE A 740 -28.81 13.18 0.25
N ALA A 741 -29.60 13.65 -0.70
CA ALA A 741 -30.92 13.11 -0.96
C ALA A 741 -30.79 11.98 -2.00
N LEU A 742 -31.23 10.77 -1.63
CA LEU A 742 -31.11 9.60 -2.47
C LEU A 742 -32.46 9.19 -3.05
N GLY A 743 -32.46 8.63 -4.26
CA GLY A 743 -33.62 8.06 -4.93
C GLY A 743 -33.27 6.78 -5.68
N SER A 744 -34.26 5.99 -6.04
CA SER A 744 -34.12 4.76 -6.81
C SER A 744 -34.11 4.96 -8.33
N THR A 745 -34.44 6.16 -8.79
CA THR A 745 -34.47 6.51 -10.23
C THR A 745 -33.23 7.31 -10.57
N ALA A 746 -32.55 6.93 -11.65
CA ALA A 746 -31.38 7.65 -12.15
C ALA A 746 -31.79 9.07 -12.63
N PRO A 747 -31.16 10.13 -12.11
CA PRO A 747 -31.50 11.51 -12.47
C PRO A 747 -30.77 11.94 -13.76
N GLU A 748 -31.13 11.37 -14.89
CA GLU A 748 -30.44 11.57 -16.17
C GLU A 748 -30.39 13.03 -16.66
N ASN A 749 -31.29 13.88 -16.15
CA ASN A 749 -31.34 15.32 -16.40
C ASN A 749 -31.31 16.13 -15.08
N GLY A 750 -30.81 15.54 -14.00
CA GLY A 750 -30.85 16.10 -12.67
C GLY A 750 -29.48 16.61 -12.18
N TRP A 751 -29.20 16.33 -10.91
CA TRP A 751 -27.98 16.78 -10.25
C TRP A 751 -26.73 16.31 -10.98
N GLY A 752 -25.80 17.27 -11.22
CA GLY A 752 -24.47 16.98 -11.79
C GLY A 752 -24.43 16.76 -13.30
N THR A 753 -25.55 16.96 -14.02
CA THR A 753 -25.58 16.77 -15.50
C THR A 753 -25.20 18.04 -16.28
N GLN A 754 -25.27 19.19 -15.62
CA GLN A 754 -24.97 20.49 -16.25
C GLN A 754 -23.46 20.76 -16.21
N ALA A 755 -22.94 21.42 -17.25
CA ALA A 755 -21.51 21.68 -17.38
C ALA A 755 -20.94 22.49 -16.20
N GLU A 756 -21.72 23.42 -15.65
CA GLU A 756 -21.33 24.28 -14.51
C GLU A 756 -21.21 23.49 -13.20
N ALA A 757 -21.76 22.30 -13.11
CA ALA A 757 -21.66 21.44 -11.95
C ALA A 757 -20.34 20.62 -11.93
N LEU A 758 -19.65 20.55 -13.06
CA LEU A 758 -18.43 19.74 -13.23
C LEU A 758 -17.18 20.54 -12.82
N PRO A 759 -16.15 19.88 -12.29
CA PRO A 759 -14.89 20.56 -12.03
C PRO A 759 -14.19 20.95 -13.34
N ALA A 760 -13.50 22.09 -13.34
CA ALA A 760 -12.73 22.53 -14.46
C ALA A 760 -11.42 21.73 -14.58
N SER A 761 -11.09 21.26 -15.78
CA SER A 761 -9.78 20.63 -16.04
C SER A 761 -8.69 21.70 -16.11
N PHE A 762 -7.72 21.63 -15.19
CA PHE A 762 -6.64 22.63 -15.11
C PHE A 762 -5.74 22.63 -16.37
N CYS A 763 -5.52 21.48 -16.96
CA CYS A 763 -4.71 21.31 -18.16
C CYS A 763 -5.58 21.07 -19.42
N ALA A 764 -6.78 21.62 -19.44
CA ALA A 764 -7.69 21.46 -20.59
C ALA A 764 -7.02 21.79 -21.93
N THR A 765 -7.28 20.97 -22.94
CA THR A 765 -6.89 21.24 -24.32
C THR A 765 -7.59 22.53 -24.79
N PRO A 766 -6.84 23.52 -25.34
CA PRO A 766 -7.43 24.78 -25.78
C PRO A 766 -8.55 24.58 -26.81
N GLY A 767 -9.72 25.16 -26.56
CA GLY A 767 -10.88 25.09 -27.44
C GLY A 767 -11.66 23.76 -27.37
N ALA A 768 -11.21 22.78 -26.58
CA ALA A 768 -12.00 21.58 -26.37
C ALA A 768 -13.17 21.86 -25.39
N VAL A 769 -14.33 21.30 -25.68
CA VAL A 769 -15.56 21.43 -24.89
C VAL A 769 -16.16 20.07 -24.60
N LEU A 770 -16.97 19.99 -23.55
CA LEU A 770 -17.71 18.79 -23.18
C LEU A 770 -19.07 18.73 -23.92
N GLU A 771 -19.06 18.63 -25.25
CA GLU A 771 -20.27 18.46 -26.07
C GLU A 771 -20.49 17.02 -26.53
#